data_774c0eb2f6f1172ba14f3ffe12a2974b
#
_entry.id   774c0eb2f6f1172ba14f3ffe12a2974b
#
_cell.length_a   1.000
_cell.length_b   1.000
_cell.length_c   1.000
_cell.angle_alpha   90.00
_cell.angle_beta   90.00
_cell.angle_gamma   90.00
#
_symmetry.space_group_name_H-M   'P 1'
#
loop_
_entity.id
_entity.type
_entity.pdbx_description
1 polymer ?
#
loop_
_entity_poly.entity_id
_entity_poly.type
_entity_poly.pdbx_seq_one_letter_code
_entity_poly.pdbx_strand_id
1 'polypeptide(L)'
;MIFTSNRFTFFITPVLSFFGWFQADAKPEVSIPQSIEPFFETYCFDCHDTDTAKADLDLEGLTRSIVDVADAQNWQDILDQLNSGEMPPKKKSQPGKEELAKVVGDLTESLQSAQAMLKDSGGQIALRRINRREYEATVKELLGIRIMAERLPDDASGRFDTIGQDQTLSSLDLENYFEQGQEVVRTAIHWAMLHREKAKVVRKDPTEVSRGTSKFYGILKKVQEVHDTDRTWAEVGLTEKDWNSYNRGSKKYPRHAKYQERKSVLGWYFDNVKYHALGYMLPIRNRFSKSVGIGVRRDARAHYRLRVSAGVVDGVEIRRSIRMTVPSGHLEASDGKPIGSFYVTGSIEEPSTHEIVWYPQLEDDFRPATAEEARGRGGVVFLEDRRGGPGRAQLFQYYWPIEPDAPKETILLRWMEAEGPFYDQKTPFEKMVDAYKDATTRLPPEKLDAFAGSFLKMFAASAFRGQEVSDEFVSKLNTYYMAERKAGKNFLKAMVDPLAMILSSPRFIYLVNPSNDDKQNNRTLDGISLANRLSSFLWSGPPDQELLELARNGSLLKKSVLLEQTERLMSHARAENFHKGFISQWMHLDRLDGTGLSSRFHLHFTDAYIHSSKREPVEFFKTLLKGNLPANNLIDSDFVTVNGLLAAKYGLSDQYSGDGFQKVNLGADSPRGGLMTQAAFLAIGTMGNRTSPVIRGALVKEILLNDPPPPPPPNVPELIASSAEPFPSVRDLVDLHQQKAQCASCHARFDFIGLGLENFDAIGVWREKELVTHVEHFHQLKNPRAKRKLYPVDASGELPNGEKFKDVHGLKAALMKQERQVAASLFEGLLCYALGRDVSFTDRPIIEKALNELEKEKYRVRDIVLRVVLSDLFSQS
;
A
#
# COMPACT_ATOMS: atom_id res chain seq x y z
N MET A 1 35.81 18.62 -50.65
CA MET A 1 36.81 18.68 -51.75
C MET A 1 37.88 17.67 -51.49
N ILE A 2 37.97 16.75 -52.43
CA ILE A 2 39.14 15.94 -52.87
C ILE A 2 39.52 14.71 -51.95
N PHE A 3 39.16 13.58 -52.53
CA PHE A 3 39.68 12.21 -52.38
C PHE A 3 41.16 12.08 -52.54
N THR A 4 41.77 11.18 -51.79
CA THR A 4 42.80 10.27 -52.34
C THR A 4 42.74 8.88 -51.67
N SER A 5 42.57 7.89 -52.52
CA SER A 5 42.59 6.44 -52.24
C SER A 5 44.04 5.96 -52.03
N ASN A 6 44.23 5.08 -51.08
CA ASN A 6 45.43 4.23 -51.09
C ASN A 6 45.01 2.77 -50.96
N ARG A 7 45.29 1.99 -52.03
CA ARG A 7 45.16 0.54 -52.13
C ARG A 7 46.30 -0.12 -51.37
N PHE A 8 45.99 -1.00 -50.41
CA PHE A 8 46.93 -1.96 -49.90
C PHE A 8 46.57 -3.36 -50.44
N THR A 9 47.53 -3.92 -51.13
CA THR A 9 47.51 -5.28 -51.69
C THR A 9 47.84 -6.25 -50.59
N PHE A 10 46.92 -7.14 -50.26
CA PHE A 10 47.19 -8.24 -49.33
C PHE A 10 47.64 -9.50 -50.11
N PHE A 11 48.84 -9.99 -49.71
CA PHE A 11 49.36 -11.31 -50.11
C PHE A 11 48.55 -12.41 -49.36
N ILE A 12 47.96 -13.32 -50.12
CA ILE A 12 47.27 -14.49 -49.60
C ILE A 12 48.31 -15.59 -49.47
N THR A 13 48.64 -16.00 -48.25
CA THR A 13 49.25 -17.26 -47.95
C THR A 13 48.20 -18.25 -47.47
N PRO A 14 48.16 -19.48 -47.99
CA PRO A 14 47.20 -20.45 -47.57
C PRO A 14 47.60 -21.04 -46.21
N VAL A 15 46.83 -20.74 -45.18
CA VAL A 15 46.90 -21.45 -43.88
C VAL A 15 45.99 -22.65 -44.00
N LEU A 16 46.58 -23.83 -43.93
CA LEU A 16 45.89 -25.12 -43.81
C LEU A 16 44.92 -25.07 -42.59
N SER A 17 43.65 -25.15 -42.85
CA SER A 17 42.58 -25.28 -41.85
C SER A 17 42.69 -26.60 -41.15
N PHE A 18 43.08 -26.59 -39.90
CA PHE A 18 42.73 -27.63 -38.95
C PHE A 18 41.24 -27.39 -38.55
N PHE A 19 40.33 -28.10 -39.17
CA PHE A 19 39.01 -28.29 -38.67
C PHE A 19 39.08 -29.16 -37.41
N GLY A 20 39.27 -28.56 -36.26
CA GLY A 20 38.88 -29.13 -35.00
C GLY A 20 37.39 -29.19 -34.96
N TRP A 21 36.83 -30.36 -34.93
CA TRP A 21 35.41 -30.54 -34.57
C TRP A 21 35.25 -30.03 -33.14
N PHE A 22 34.69 -28.80 -33.02
CA PHE A 22 34.00 -28.45 -31.81
C PHE A 22 32.75 -29.34 -31.75
N GLN A 23 32.81 -30.44 -31.01
CA GLN A 23 31.62 -31.03 -30.46
C GLN A 23 31.00 -29.91 -29.62
N ALA A 24 29.90 -29.33 -30.09
CA ALA A 24 29.01 -28.59 -29.23
C ALA A 24 28.53 -29.60 -28.18
N ASP A 25 29.01 -29.47 -26.95
CA ASP A 25 28.42 -30.20 -25.83
C ASP A 25 26.94 -29.96 -25.88
N ALA A 26 26.14 -30.99 -26.16
CA ALA A 26 24.71 -30.90 -26.09
C ALA A 26 24.34 -30.45 -24.68
N LYS A 27 23.59 -29.36 -24.55
CA LYS A 27 23.12 -28.97 -23.23
C LYS A 27 22.38 -30.14 -22.61
N PRO A 28 22.56 -30.40 -21.33
CA PRO A 28 21.83 -31.46 -20.66
C PRO A 28 20.31 -31.15 -20.80
N GLU A 29 19.52 -32.16 -21.12
CA GLU A 29 18.10 -32.03 -21.28
C GLU A 29 17.37 -33.19 -20.58
N VAL A 30 16.14 -32.92 -20.13
CA VAL A 30 15.24 -33.91 -19.57
C VAL A 30 14.03 -34.04 -20.49
N SER A 31 13.79 -35.22 -21.02
CA SER A 31 12.65 -35.46 -21.90
C SER A 31 11.39 -35.79 -21.11
N ILE A 32 10.29 -35.22 -21.50
CA ILE A 32 8.95 -35.60 -21.05
C ILE A 32 8.56 -36.88 -21.78
N PRO A 33 8.10 -37.92 -21.08
CA PRO A 33 7.79 -39.21 -21.70
C PRO A 33 6.69 -39.13 -22.77
N GLN A 34 6.89 -39.74 -23.92
CA GLN A 34 5.87 -39.80 -24.98
C GLN A 34 4.59 -40.56 -24.54
N SER A 35 4.69 -41.33 -23.45
CA SER A 35 3.55 -42.08 -22.89
C SER A 35 2.39 -41.21 -22.42
N ILE A 36 2.63 -39.91 -22.23
CA ILE A 36 1.57 -38.95 -21.81
C ILE A 36 0.80 -38.34 -22.96
N GLU A 37 1.29 -38.43 -24.20
CA GLU A 37 0.66 -37.86 -25.40
C GLU A 37 -0.79 -38.26 -25.60
N PRO A 38 -1.17 -39.54 -25.53
CA PRO A 38 -2.56 -39.97 -25.70
C PRO A 38 -3.52 -39.39 -24.67
N PHE A 39 -3.00 -39.08 -23.48
CA PHE A 39 -3.77 -38.39 -22.43
C PHE A 39 -4.05 -36.95 -22.84
N PHE A 40 -3.08 -36.22 -23.33
CA PHE A 40 -3.26 -34.83 -23.77
C PHE A 40 -4.15 -34.72 -25.00
N GLU A 41 -4.00 -35.64 -25.98
CA GLU A 41 -4.89 -35.76 -27.13
C GLU A 41 -6.35 -35.98 -26.72
N THR A 42 -6.55 -36.75 -25.65
CA THR A 42 -7.92 -37.12 -25.22
C THR A 42 -8.58 -36.02 -24.37
N TYR A 43 -7.82 -35.34 -23.52
CA TYR A 43 -8.39 -34.51 -22.48
C TYR A 43 -8.02 -33.03 -22.58
N CYS A 44 -6.98 -32.66 -23.34
CA CYS A 44 -6.39 -31.33 -23.31
C CYS A 44 -6.39 -30.58 -24.64
N PHE A 45 -6.05 -31.24 -25.76
CA PHE A 45 -5.87 -30.58 -27.06
C PHE A 45 -7.13 -29.94 -27.63
N ASP A 46 -8.34 -30.40 -27.31
CA ASP A 46 -9.59 -29.70 -27.67
C ASP A 46 -9.60 -28.20 -27.29
N CYS A 47 -8.78 -27.80 -26.31
CA CYS A 47 -8.73 -26.45 -25.79
C CYS A 47 -7.34 -25.79 -25.83
N HIS A 48 -6.30 -26.62 -25.87
CA HIS A 48 -4.91 -26.21 -25.77
C HIS A 48 -4.07 -26.70 -26.97
N ASP A 49 -4.69 -26.77 -28.15
CA ASP A 49 -4.01 -26.96 -29.44
C ASP A 49 -3.40 -25.63 -29.93
N THR A 50 -2.59 -25.69 -31.00
CA THR A 50 -1.92 -24.53 -31.59
C THR A 50 -2.90 -23.47 -32.12
N ASP A 51 -4.11 -23.86 -32.55
CA ASP A 51 -5.11 -22.93 -33.10
C ASP A 51 -5.94 -22.25 -32.01
N THR A 52 -6.23 -22.94 -30.92
CA THR A 52 -7.11 -22.45 -29.82
C THR A 52 -6.33 -21.82 -28.68
N ALA A 53 -5.20 -22.40 -28.30
CA ALA A 53 -4.24 -21.95 -27.26
C ALA A 53 -4.92 -21.27 -26.05
N LYS A 54 -5.90 -21.95 -25.45
CA LYS A 54 -6.72 -21.35 -24.38
C LYS A 54 -5.89 -20.96 -23.18
N ALA A 55 -6.10 -19.77 -22.66
CA ALA A 55 -5.27 -19.16 -21.61
C ALA A 55 -3.78 -19.03 -22.02
N ASP A 56 -3.52 -18.77 -23.29
CA ASP A 56 -2.18 -18.64 -23.89
C ASP A 56 -1.30 -19.89 -23.73
N LEU A 57 -1.91 -21.06 -23.48
CA LEU A 57 -1.22 -22.34 -23.36
C LEU A 57 -1.46 -23.21 -24.61
N ASP A 58 -0.42 -23.38 -25.40
CA ASP A 58 -0.35 -24.30 -26.53
C ASP A 58 0.38 -25.56 -26.09
N LEU A 59 -0.36 -26.60 -25.72
CA LEU A 59 0.20 -27.89 -25.30
C LEU A 59 0.70 -28.74 -26.47
N GLU A 60 0.14 -28.56 -27.65
CA GLU A 60 0.55 -29.27 -28.85
C GLU A 60 1.92 -28.78 -29.33
N GLY A 61 2.12 -27.45 -29.32
CA GLY A 61 3.38 -26.77 -29.65
C GLY A 61 4.43 -26.81 -28.55
N LEU A 62 4.09 -27.22 -27.33
CA LEU A 62 5.01 -27.21 -26.20
C LEU A 62 6.14 -28.24 -26.37
N THR A 63 7.38 -27.81 -26.23
CA THR A 63 8.55 -28.69 -26.28
C THR A 63 8.48 -29.81 -25.25
N ARG A 64 8.77 -31.04 -25.69
CA ARG A 64 8.87 -32.23 -24.82
C ARG A 64 10.26 -32.35 -24.17
N SER A 65 11.11 -31.38 -24.34
CA SER A 65 12.47 -31.35 -23.78
C SER A 65 12.59 -30.16 -22.84
N ILE A 66 12.96 -30.41 -21.62
CA ILE A 66 13.23 -29.39 -20.61
C ILE A 66 14.73 -29.10 -20.67
N VAL A 67 15.08 -27.93 -21.16
CA VAL A 67 16.47 -27.48 -21.27
C VAL A 67 16.79 -26.28 -20.38
N ASP A 68 15.76 -25.58 -19.90
CA ASP A 68 15.91 -24.42 -19.01
C ASP A 68 14.76 -24.33 -18.00
N VAL A 69 14.82 -23.29 -17.17
CA VAL A 69 13.86 -23.04 -16.08
C VAL A 69 12.46 -22.70 -16.65
N ALA A 70 12.40 -22.05 -17.81
CA ALA A 70 11.11 -21.68 -18.40
C ALA A 70 10.33 -22.90 -18.89
N ASP A 71 11.04 -23.83 -19.58
CA ASP A 71 10.45 -25.10 -19.98
C ASP A 71 9.93 -25.87 -18.76
N ALA A 72 10.77 -25.97 -17.71
CA ALA A 72 10.40 -26.66 -16.49
C ALA A 72 9.20 -26.04 -15.78
N GLN A 73 9.09 -24.71 -15.77
CA GLN A 73 7.96 -24.00 -15.18
C GLN A 73 6.65 -24.30 -15.92
N ASN A 74 6.66 -24.30 -17.27
CA ASN A 74 5.49 -24.64 -18.07
C ASN A 74 4.94 -26.04 -17.73
N TRP A 75 5.84 -27.03 -17.61
CA TRP A 75 5.44 -28.39 -17.26
C TRP A 75 5.00 -28.53 -15.80
N GLN A 76 5.57 -27.72 -14.91
CA GLN A 76 5.14 -27.68 -13.51
C GLN A 76 3.73 -27.12 -13.38
N ASP A 77 3.42 -26.04 -14.11
CA ASP A 77 2.08 -25.42 -14.09
C ASP A 77 1.02 -26.40 -14.59
N ILE A 78 1.33 -27.23 -15.61
CA ILE A 78 0.46 -28.30 -16.06
C ILE A 78 0.25 -29.34 -14.96
N LEU A 79 1.33 -29.78 -14.30
CA LEU A 79 1.24 -30.73 -13.19
C LEU A 79 0.40 -30.19 -12.03
N ASP A 80 0.58 -28.93 -11.68
CA ASP A 80 -0.16 -28.27 -10.61
C ASP A 80 -1.67 -28.22 -10.92
N GLN A 81 -2.05 -27.94 -12.16
CA GLN A 81 -3.45 -27.94 -12.61
C GLN A 81 -4.07 -29.36 -12.59
N LEU A 82 -3.32 -30.39 -12.94
CA LEU A 82 -3.76 -31.78 -12.84
C LEU A 82 -3.94 -32.20 -11.37
N ASN A 83 -2.98 -31.84 -10.50
CA ASN A 83 -3.02 -32.17 -9.07
C ASN A 83 -4.14 -31.45 -8.31
N SER A 84 -4.44 -30.21 -8.68
CA SER A 84 -5.54 -29.44 -8.08
C SER A 84 -6.93 -29.96 -8.53
N GLY A 85 -6.98 -30.80 -9.59
CA GLY A 85 -8.21 -31.25 -10.20
C GLY A 85 -8.99 -30.15 -10.93
N GLU A 86 -8.29 -29.05 -11.28
CA GLU A 86 -8.88 -27.96 -12.07
C GLU A 86 -8.89 -28.26 -13.56
N MET A 87 -7.97 -29.12 -14.01
CA MET A 87 -7.92 -29.64 -15.38
C MET A 87 -7.97 -31.18 -15.42
N PRO A 88 -8.74 -31.76 -16.37
CA PRO A 88 -9.71 -31.15 -17.28
C PRO A 88 -10.91 -30.54 -16.51
N PRO A 89 -11.57 -29.48 -17.05
CA PRO A 89 -12.75 -28.89 -16.41
C PRO A 89 -13.86 -29.92 -16.18
N LYS A 90 -14.55 -29.87 -15.04
CA LYS A 90 -15.58 -30.88 -14.64
C LYS A 90 -16.68 -31.17 -15.66
N LYS A 91 -16.96 -30.22 -16.58
CA LYS A 91 -17.96 -30.35 -17.65
C LYS A 91 -17.45 -31.11 -18.88
N LYS A 92 -16.16 -31.41 -18.90
CA LYS A 92 -15.50 -32.18 -19.96
C LYS A 92 -15.29 -33.64 -19.52
N SER A 93 -14.88 -34.48 -20.47
CA SER A 93 -14.51 -35.87 -20.18
C SER A 93 -13.43 -35.89 -19.09
N GLN A 94 -13.61 -36.73 -18.09
CA GLN A 94 -12.66 -36.82 -16.97
C GLN A 94 -11.82 -38.09 -17.11
N PRO A 95 -10.50 -38.04 -16.84
CA PRO A 95 -9.64 -39.21 -16.89
C PRO A 95 -9.94 -40.20 -15.76
N GLY A 96 -9.66 -41.44 -15.99
CA GLY A 96 -9.68 -42.49 -15.00
C GLY A 96 -8.62 -42.21 -13.90
N LYS A 97 -8.90 -42.61 -12.64
CA LYS A 97 -7.96 -42.37 -11.53
C LYS A 97 -6.58 -42.99 -11.76
N GLU A 98 -6.51 -44.16 -12.33
CA GLU A 98 -5.26 -44.86 -12.63
C GLU A 98 -4.50 -44.19 -13.78
N GLU A 99 -5.22 -43.73 -14.80
CA GLU A 99 -4.64 -43.00 -15.92
C GLU A 99 -4.07 -41.64 -15.49
N LEU A 100 -4.84 -40.84 -14.71
CA LEU A 100 -4.37 -39.59 -14.15
C LEU A 100 -3.17 -39.80 -13.23
N ALA A 101 -3.22 -40.80 -12.35
CA ALA A 101 -2.10 -41.09 -11.43
C ALA A 101 -0.81 -41.46 -12.18
N LYS A 102 -0.93 -42.15 -13.31
CA LYS A 102 0.21 -42.49 -14.15
C LYS A 102 0.83 -41.23 -14.77
N VAL A 103 0.04 -40.35 -15.38
CA VAL A 103 0.53 -39.11 -16.02
C VAL A 103 1.13 -38.18 -14.99
N VAL A 104 0.49 -38.02 -13.83
CA VAL A 104 1.03 -37.22 -12.70
C VAL A 104 2.37 -37.82 -12.24
N GLY A 105 2.48 -39.13 -12.15
CA GLY A 105 3.72 -39.82 -11.80
C GLY A 105 4.84 -39.58 -12.82
N ASP A 106 4.57 -39.78 -14.12
CA ASP A 106 5.50 -39.59 -15.23
C ASP A 106 6.03 -38.13 -15.26
N LEU A 107 5.11 -37.14 -15.12
CA LEU A 107 5.48 -35.71 -15.06
C LEU A 107 6.31 -35.39 -13.80
N THR A 108 5.92 -35.92 -12.65
CA THR A 108 6.65 -35.69 -11.39
C THR A 108 8.09 -36.20 -11.47
N GLU A 109 8.31 -37.40 -12.04
CA GLU A 109 9.66 -37.98 -12.21
C GLU A 109 10.52 -37.14 -13.18
N SER A 110 9.91 -36.66 -14.28
CA SER A 110 10.59 -35.79 -15.23
C SER A 110 10.98 -34.46 -14.61
N LEU A 111 10.06 -33.83 -13.88
CA LEU A 111 10.32 -32.55 -13.21
C LEU A 111 11.33 -32.66 -12.05
N GLN A 112 11.34 -33.76 -11.30
CA GLN A 112 12.39 -34.03 -10.31
C GLN A 112 13.77 -34.18 -10.98
N SER A 113 13.84 -34.83 -12.12
CA SER A 113 15.07 -34.94 -12.90
C SER A 113 15.53 -33.60 -13.44
N ALA A 114 14.57 -32.77 -13.92
CA ALA A 114 14.84 -31.39 -14.35
C ALA A 114 15.30 -30.50 -13.19
N GLN A 115 14.72 -30.64 -11.99
CA GLN A 115 15.18 -29.92 -10.78
C GLN A 115 16.64 -30.26 -10.46
N ALA A 116 17.00 -31.52 -10.54
CA ALA A 116 18.37 -31.95 -10.30
C ALA A 116 19.33 -31.38 -11.36
N MET A 117 18.94 -31.38 -12.63
CA MET A 117 19.71 -30.83 -13.75
C MET A 117 19.88 -29.31 -13.66
N LEU A 118 18.78 -28.60 -13.35
CA LEU A 118 18.73 -27.14 -13.32
C LEU A 118 19.12 -26.55 -11.96
N LYS A 119 19.56 -27.32 -11.01
CA LYS A 119 19.83 -26.92 -9.63
C LYS A 119 20.69 -25.65 -9.52
N ASP A 120 21.64 -25.48 -10.45
CA ASP A 120 22.54 -24.33 -10.47
C ASP A 120 22.09 -23.21 -11.42
N SER A 121 20.94 -23.39 -12.09
CA SER A 121 20.35 -22.41 -13.02
C SER A 121 19.32 -21.50 -12.37
N GLY A 122 19.11 -21.61 -11.05
CA GLY A 122 18.14 -20.82 -10.28
C GLY A 122 18.42 -19.33 -10.33
N GLY A 123 17.37 -18.53 -10.14
CA GLY A 123 17.43 -17.08 -10.24
C GLY A 123 18.51 -16.48 -9.36
N GLN A 124 19.42 -15.73 -9.98
CA GLN A 124 20.46 -14.99 -9.28
C GLN A 124 19.97 -13.61 -8.91
N ILE A 125 20.19 -13.21 -7.67
CA ILE A 125 19.93 -11.85 -7.21
C ILE A 125 21.24 -11.08 -7.27
N ALA A 126 21.65 -10.69 -8.48
CA ALA A 126 22.95 -10.04 -8.63
C ALA A 126 22.92 -8.57 -8.14
N LEU A 127 21.89 -7.84 -8.50
CA LEU A 127 21.76 -6.41 -8.23
C LEU A 127 20.29 -6.02 -8.11
N ARG A 128 19.93 -5.32 -7.04
CA ARG A 128 18.63 -4.72 -6.86
C ARG A 128 18.76 -3.24 -6.48
N ARG A 129 18.05 -2.37 -7.16
CA ARG A 129 17.94 -0.96 -6.77
C ARG A 129 17.13 -0.85 -5.46
N ILE A 130 17.55 0.05 -4.56
CA ILE A 130 16.69 0.39 -3.42
C ILE A 130 15.45 1.14 -3.95
N ASN A 131 14.29 0.79 -3.41
CA ASN A 131 13.05 1.47 -3.74
C ASN A 131 12.93 2.83 -3.01
N ARG A 132 11.93 3.65 -3.38
CA ARG A 132 11.72 4.97 -2.77
C ARG A 132 11.58 4.91 -1.26
N ARG A 133 10.85 3.95 -0.75
CA ARG A 133 10.63 3.74 0.69
C ARG A 133 11.94 3.39 1.43
N GLU A 134 12.78 2.56 0.84
CA GLU A 134 14.11 2.23 1.38
C GLU A 134 15.07 3.43 1.32
N TYR A 135 14.98 4.23 0.25
CA TYR A 135 15.74 5.47 0.15
C TYR A 135 15.35 6.45 1.25
N GLU A 136 14.06 6.71 1.43
CA GLU A 136 13.52 7.61 2.48
C GLU A 136 13.93 7.15 3.89
N ALA A 137 13.79 5.84 4.17
CA ALA A 137 14.19 5.26 5.45
C ALA A 137 15.71 5.40 5.67
N THR A 138 16.52 5.17 4.62
CA THR A 138 17.98 5.31 4.70
C THR A 138 18.41 6.75 4.93
N VAL A 139 17.80 7.71 4.22
CA VAL A 139 18.03 9.16 4.44
C VAL A 139 17.71 9.57 5.86
N LYS A 140 16.58 9.10 6.41
CA LYS A 140 16.23 9.36 7.80
C LYS A 140 17.30 8.86 8.77
N GLU A 141 17.78 7.64 8.60
CA GLU A 141 18.81 7.06 9.48
C GLU A 141 20.18 7.73 9.33
N LEU A 142 20.56 8.14 8.11
CA LEU A 142 21.83 8.79 7.84
C LEU A 142 21.83 10.27 8.24
N LEU A 143 20.81 11.01 7.82
CA LEU A 143 20.76 12.46 7.86
C LEU A 143 19.80 13.03 8.92
N GLY A 144 18.95 12.19 9.49
CA GLY A 144 18.04 12.57 10.56
C GLY A 144 16.79 13.33 10.10
N ILE A 145 16.51 13.40 8.80
CA ILE A 145 15.34 14.10 8.25
C ILE A 145 14.40 13.11 7.55
N ARG A 146 13.11 13.39 7.59
CA ARG A 146 12.10 12.65 6.84
C ARG A 146 11.73 13.42 5.59
N ILE A 147 11.90 12.78 4.46
CA ILE A 147 11.62 13.33 3.11
C ILE A 147 10.59 12.46 2.39
N MET A 148 10.15 12.90 1.23
CA MET A 148 9.45 12.12 0.21
C MET A 148 10.29 12.12 -1.06
N ALA A 149 10.56 10.94 -1.59
CA ALA A 149 11.44 10.76 -2.74
C ALA A 149 10.65 10.66 -4.06
N GLU A 150 9.72 11.59 -4.29
CA GLU A 150 8.80 11.55 -5.45
C GLU A 150 9.49 11.79 -6.80
N ARG A 151 10.67 12.44 -6.81
CA ARG A 151 11.46 12.70 -8.02
C ARG A 151 12.32 11.51 -8.46
N LEU A 152 12.55 10.57 -7.57
CA LEU A 152 13.28 9.37 -7.94
C LEU A 152 12.46 8.52 -8.92
N PRO A 153 13.14 7.70 -9.74
CA PRO A 153 12.45 6.78 -10.66
C PRO A 153 11.38 5.97 -9.94
N ASP A 154 10.28 5.72 -10.63
CA ASP A 154 9.23 4.86 -10.09
C ASP A 154 9.78 3.49 -9.74
N ASP A 155 9.20 2.89 -8.70
CA ASP A 155 9.52 1.53 -8.34
C ASP A 155 8.85 0.56 -9.31
N ALA A 156 9.35 -0.68 -9.37
CA ALA A 156 8.81 -1.68 -10.26
C ALA A 156 7.29 -1.87 -10.06
N SER A 157 6.57 -2.03 -11.15
CA SER A 157 5.11 -2.27 -11.16
C SER A 157 4.73 -3.73 -10.87
N GLY A 158 5.69 -4.57 -10.48
CA GLY A 158 5.50 -5.97 -10.14
C GLY A 158 4.73 -6.19 -8.83
N ARG A 159 4.70 -7.42 -8.35
CA ARG A 159 4.02 -7.82 -7.12
C ARG A 159 4.52 -7.04 -5.89
N PHE A 160 5.82 -6.72 -5.85
CA PHE A 160 6.49 -5.98 -4.78
C PHE A 160 7.48 -4.95 -5.33
N ASP A 161 7.57 -3.80 -4.69
CA ASP A 161 8.53 -2.74 -4.98
C ASP A 161 10.00 -3.15 -4.76
N THR A 162 10.20 -4.29 -4.11
CA THR A 162 11.52 -4.89 -3.88
C THR A 162 12.02 -5.71 -5.06
N ILE A 163 11.16 -6.09 -6.02
CA ILE A 163 11.56 -6.91 -7.17
C ILE A 163 12.40 -6.08 -8.14
N GLY A 164 13.65 -6.52 -8.35
CA GLY A 164 14.65 -5.73 -9.09
C GLY A 164 14.78 -6.04 -10.57
N GLN A 165 14.12 -7.06 -11.10
CA GLN A 165 14.33 -7.54 -12.47
C GLN A 165 13.99 -6.50 -13.55
N ASP A 166 13.03 -5.60 -13.28
CA ASP A 166 12.56 -4.57 -14.22
C ASP A 166 13.11 -3.16 -13.89
N GLN A 167 14.04 -3.05 -12.93
CA GLN A 167 14.57 -1.77 -12.46
C GLN A 167 15.83 -1.35 -13.22
N THR A 168 15.67 -0.84 -14.44
CA THR A 168 16.76 -0.21 -15.18
C THR A 168 16.96 1.23 -14.75
N LEU A 169 18.22 1.72 -14.77
CA LEU A 169 18.53 3.13 -14.58
C LEU A 169 19.03 3.74 -15.89
N SER A 170 18.44 4.84 -16.28
CA SER A 170 18.96 5.71 -17.35
C SER A 170 20.00 6.68 -16.80
N SER A 171 20.73 7.35 -17.70
CA SER A 171 21.62 8.46 -17.29
C SER A 171 20.84 9.61 -16.63
N LEU A 172 19.61 9.87 -17.08
CA LEU A 172 18.72 10.87 -16.48
C LEU A 172 18.36 10.49 -15.03
N ASP A 173 18.15 9.22 -14.76
CA ASP A 173 17.85 8.77 -13.40
C ASP A 173 19.05 8.98 -12.47
N LEU A 174 20.27 8.76 -12.93
CA LEU A 174 21.47 9.06 -12.14
C LEU A 174 21.61 10.57 -11.86
N GLU A 175 21.28 11.43 -12.83
CA GLU A 175 21.21 12.88 -12.61
C GLU A 175 20.14 13.23 -11.56
N ASN A 176 18.96 12.64 -11.64
CA ASN A 176 17.91 12.81 -10.65
C ASN A 176 18.38 12.37 -9.24
N TYR A 177 19.07 11.24 -9.11
CA TYR A 177 19.64 10.81 -7.83
C TYR A 177 20.65 11.81 -7.29
N PHE A 178 21.49 12.40 -8.14
CA PHE A 178 22.47 13.38 -7.72
C PHE A 178 21.81 14.71 -7.29
N GLU A 179 20.86 15.22 -8.07
CA GLU A 179 20.12 16.43 -7.74
C GLU A 179 19.30 16.24 -6.46
N GLN A 180 18.61 15.11 -6.32
CA GLN A 180 17.90 14.75 -5.12
C GLN A 180 18.86 14.64 -3.91
N GLY A 181 20.02 14.02 -4.11
CA GLY A 181 21.07 13.93 -3.10
C GLY A 181 21.55 15.31 -2.63
N GLN A 182 21.78 16.23 -3.56
CA GLN A 182 22.15 17.60 -3.22
C GLN A 182 21.07 18.32 -2.40
N GLU A 183 19.81 18.20 -2.80
CA GLU A 183 18.68 18.85 -2.11
C GLU A 183 18.50 18.27 -0.72
N VAL A 184 18.55 16.95 -0.58
CA VAL A 184 18.46 16.24 0.69
C VAL A 184 19.59 16.65 1.63
N VAL A 185 20.84 16.72 1.14
CA VAL A 185 22.00 17.15 1.96
C VAL A 185 21.88 18.61 2.37
N ARG A 186 21.52 19.53 1.45
CA ARG A 186 21.27 20.94 1.79
C ARG A 186 20.20 21.09 2.87
N THR A 187 19.13 20.34 2.73
CA THR A 187 18.02 20.34 3.68
C THR A 187 18.46 19.78 5.04
N ALA A 188 19.21 18.66 5.05
CA ALA A 188 19.75 18.09 6.28
C ALA A 188 20.71 19.05 7.01
N ILE A 189 21.61 19.73 6.28
CA ILE A 189 22.49 20.77 6.83
C ILE A 189 21.65 21.90 7.44
N HIS A 190 20.65 22.38 6.70
CA HIS A 190 19.78 23.45 7.20
C HIS A 190 19.13 23.06 8.53
N TRP A 191 18.49 21.90 8.60
CA TRP A 191 17.84 21.45 9.83
C TRP A 191 18.84 21.14 10.95
N ALA A 192 19.99 20.53 10.65
CA ALA A 192 21.01 20.25 11.64
C ALA A 192 21.64 21.53 12.21
N MET A 193 21.73 22.61 11.42
CA MET A 193 22.19 23.92 11.87
C MET A 193 21.21 24.62 12.84
N LEU A 194 19.92 24.30 12.75
CA LEU A 194 18.90 24.81 13.64
C LEU A 194 18.99 24.12 15.02
N HIS A 195 18.81 24.90 16.07
CA HIS A 195 18.67 24.31 17.39
C HIS A 195 17.41 23.46 17.50
N ARG A 196 17.52 22.32 18.15
CA ARG A 196 16.36 21.52 18.55
C ARG A 196 15.59 22.31 19.62
N GLU A 197 14.36 22.67 19.30
CA GLU A 197 13.51 23.41 20.23
C GLU A 197 13.00 22.47 21.33
N LYS A 198 12.78 23.04 22.53
CA LYS A 198 12.08 22.31 23.59
C LYS A 198 10.62 22.11 23.17
N ALA A 199 10.07 20.98 23.54
CA ALA A 199 8.65 20.70 23.31
C ALA A 199 7.81 21.82 23.96
N LYS A 200 6.81 22.26 23.21
CA LYS A 200 5.82 23.26 23.60
C LYS A 200 4.45 22.73 23.30
N VAL A 201 3.50 23.14 24.13
CA VAL A 201 2.09 22.92 23.88
C VAL A 201 1.55 24.17 23.19
N VAL A 202 1.01 23.98 21.99
CA VAL A 202 0.24 25.00 21.29
C VAL A 202 -1.20 24.55 21.32
N ARG A 203 -2.06 25.31 21.91
CA ARG A 203 -3.49 25.02 22.00
C ARG A 203 -4.29 26.08 21.25
N LYS A 204 -5.25 25.64 20.50
CA LYS A 204 -6.21 26.50 19.82
C LYS A 204 -7.60 26.20 20.32
N ASP A 205 -8.18 27.20 20.91
CA ASP A 205 -9.59 27.20 21.27
C ASP A 205 -10.37 27.84 20.11
N PRO A 206 -11.28 27.13 19.47
CA PRO A 206 -11.98 27.65 18.30
C PRO A 206 -13.07 28.67 18.63
N THR A 207 -13.21 29.10 19.87
CA THR A 207 -14.17 30.17 20.25
C THR A 207 -13.97 31.46 19.46
N GLU A 208 -12.74 31.78 19.06
CA GLU A 208 -12.46 32.95 18.20
C GLU A 208 -13.01 32.75 16.76
N VAL A 209 -12.88 31.52 16.23
CA VAL A 209 -13.46 31.15 14.94
C VAL A 209 -14.98 31.13 15.02
N SER A 210 -15.50 30.68 16.16
CA SER A 210 -16.91 30.65 16.49
C SER A 210 -17.56 32.06 16.52
N ARG A 211 -16.87 33.07 17.04
CA ARG A 211 -17.34 34.47 17.02
C ARG A 211 -17.56 34.98 15.60
N GLY A 212 -16.63 34.72 14.68
CA GLY A 212 -16.77 35.08 13.28
C GLY A 212 -17.96 34.36 12.61
N THR A 213 -18.14 33.10 12.95
CA THR A 213 -19.21 32.25 12.47
C THR A 213 -20.56 32.66 13.06
N SER A 214 -20.62 32.96 14.37
CA SER A 214 -21.81 33.51 15.02
C SER A 214 -22.27 34.84 14.40
N LYS A 215 -21.31 35.74 14.09
CA LYS A 215 -21.61 36.97 13.36
C LYS A 215 -22.19 36.71 11.98
N PHE A 216 -21.62 35.77 11.26
CA PHE A 216 -22.10 35.37 9.95
C PHE A 216 -23.53 34.78 10.00
N TYR A 217 -23.81 33.89 10.94
CA TYR A 217 -25.15 33.33 11.13
C TYR A 217 -26.14 34.38 11.63
N GLY A 218 -25.70 35.29 12.48
CA GLY A 218 -26.51 36.44 12.89
C GLY A 218 -26.93 37.30 11.70
N ILE A 219 -26.04 37.52 10.75
CA ILE A 219 -26.34 38.22 9.49
C ILE A 219 -27.33 37.40 8.66
N LEU A 220 -27.12 36.09 8.48
CA LEU A 220 -28.03 35.22 7.73
C LEU A 220 -29.41 35.16 8.35
N LYS A 221 -29.54 35.14 9.69
CA LYS A 221 -30.81 35.16 10.39
C LYS A 221 -31.58 36.44 10.10
N LYS A 222 -30.91 37.58 10.12
CA LYS A 222 -31.49 38.87 9.75
C LYS A 222 -31.88 38.93 8.28
N VAL A 223 -31.09 38.38 7.37
CA VAL A 223 -31.43 38.24 5.94
C VAL A 223 -32.70 37.39 5.80
N GLN A 224 -32.85 36.34 6.59
CA GLN A 224 -34.02 35.50 6.62
C GLN A 224 -35.27 36.28 7.12
N GLU A 225 -35.08 37.06 8.19
CA GLU A 225 -36.16 37.89 8.73
C GLU A 225 -36.71 38.88 7.69
N VAL A 226 -35.84 39.51 6.88
CA VAL A 226 -36.23 40.38 5.78
C VAL A 226 -37.09 39.64 4.72
N HIS A 227 -36.72 38.35 4.45
CA HIS A 227 -37.46 37.55 3.47
C HIS A 227 -38.80 36.96 3.99
N ASP A 228 -38.86 36.76 5.31
CA ASP A 228 -40.04 36.16 5.95
C ASP A 228 -41.05 37.22 6.47
N THR A 229 -40.67 38.51 6.45
CA THR A 229 -41.48 39.64 6.91
C THR A 229 -41.40 40.78 5.92
N ASP A 230 -42.28 41.81 6.09
CA ASP A 230 -42.24 43.03 5.27
C ASP A 230 -41.17 44.03 5.74
N ARG A 231 -40.32 43.66 6.69
CA ARG A 231 -39.26 44.53 7.19
C ARG A 231 -38.11 44.66 6.20
N THR A 232 -37.56 45.87 6.11
CA THR A 232 -36.38 46.16 5.29
C THR A 232 -35.10 45.66 5.97
N TRP A 233 -34.00 45.51 5.20
CA TRP A 233 -32.69 45.12 5.74
C TRP A 233 -32.18 46.13 6.79
N ALA A 234 -32.49 47.39 6.65
CA ALA A 234 -32.11 48.43 7.62
C ALA A 234 -32.87 48.29 8.96
N GLU A 235 -34.16 47.99 8.91
CA GLU A 235 -35.00 47.76 10.10
C GLU A 235 -34.63 46.55 10.92
N VAL A 236 -34.03 45.53 10.28
CA VAL A 236 -33.48 44.37 11.00
C VAL A 236 -32.01 44.60 11.41
N GLY A 237 -31.46 45.78 11.15
CA GLY A 237 -30.14 46.18 11.55
C GLY A 237 -29.00 45.48 10.81
N LEU A 238 -29.19 45.24 9.49
CA LEU A 238 -28.15 44.87 8.57
C LEU A 238 -27.47 46.11 7.99
N THR A 239 -26.22 46.02 7.62
CA THR A 239 -25.56 46.99 6.76
C THR A 239 -25.92 46.73 5.30
N GLU A 240 -25.87 47.77 4.47
CA GLU A 240 -26.07 47.63 3.02
C GLU A 240 -25.05 46.64 2.41
N LYS A 241 -23.80 46.65 2.91
CA LYS A 241 -22.74 45.70 2.52
C LYS A 241 -23.11 44.27 2.87
N ASP A 242 -23.59 44.00 4.05
CA ASP A 242 -24.01 42.66 4.47
C ASP A 242 -25.19 42.18 3.66
N TRP A 243 -26.23 43.07 3.50
CA TRP A 243 -27.38 42.75 2.65
C TRP A 243 -26.96 42.40 1.23
N ASN A 244 -26.18 43.29 0.59
CA ASN A 244 -25.69 43.08 -0.77
C ASN A 244 -24.80 41.85 -0.93
N SER A 245 -24.05 41.49 0.10
CA SER A 245 -23.16 40.30 0.08
C SER A 245 -23.94 38.99 0.19
N TYR A 246 -24.98 38.94 1.00
CA TYR A 246 -25.68 37.71 1.33
C TYR A 246 -27.02 37.53 0.63
N ASN A 247 -27.64 38.61 0.19
CA ASN A 247 -28.89 38.59 -0.61
C ASN A 247 -28.65 38.45 -2.11
N ARG A 248 -27.47 38.72 -2.62
CA ARG A 248 -27.13 38.57 -4.05
C ARG A 248 -27.21 37.12 -4.47
N GLY A 249 -28.36 36.74 -5.03
CA GLY A 249 -28.47 35.58 -5.90
C GLY A 249 -27.68 35.87 -7.18
N SER A 250 -26.86 34.93 -7.66
CA SER A 250 -26.28 35.06 -9.00
C SER A 250 -27.41 35.06 -10.02
N LYS A 251 -27.28 35.85 -11.11
CA LYS A 251 -28.26 35.91 -12.21
C LYS A 251 -28.61 34.54 -12.82
N LYS A 252 -27.79 33.53 -12.52
CA LYS A 252 -27.86 32.17 -13.07
C LYS A 252 -28.80 31.23 -12.30
N TYR A 253 -29.30 31.63 -11.09
CA TYR A 253 -30.12 30.75 -10.27
C TYR A 253 -31.30 31.50 -9.66
N PRO A 254 -32.54 31.02 -9.84
CA PRO A 254 -33.75 31.65 -9.28
C PRO A 254 -33.68 31.71 -7.75
N ARG A 255 -33.95 32.87 -7.19
CA ARG A 255 -33.76 33.21 -5.76
C ARG A 255 -34.62 32.39 -4.81
N HIS A 256 -35.81 32.01 -5.21
CA HIS A 256 -36.81 31.43 -4.34
C HIS A 256 -36.62 29.98 -3.95
N ALA A 257 -36.23 29.12 -4.90
CA ALA A 257 -36.08 27.70 -4.66
C ALA A 257 -34.88 27.36 -3.72
N LYS A 258 -33.76 28.08 -3.88
CA LYS A 258 -32.57 27.88 -3.03
C LYS A 258 -32.73 28.38 -1.60
N TYR A 259 -33.53 29.38 -1.37
CA TYR A 259 -33.77 29.90 -0.03
C TYR A 259 -34.62 28.93 0.79
N GLN A 260 -35.73 28.43 0.22
CA GLN A 260 -36.57 27.44 0.88
C GLN A 260 -35.83 26.12 1.17
N GLU A 261 -34.97 25.67 0.24
CA GLU A 261 -34.08 24.51 0.46
C GLU A 261 -33.09 24.74 1.61
N ARG A 262 -32.61 25.96 1.81
CA ARG A 262 -31.67 26.33 2.87
C ARG A 262 -32.36 26.61 4.22
N LYS A 263 -33.63 26.92 4.21
CA LYS A 263 -34.38 27.29 5.41
C LYS A 263 -34.36 26.22 6.50
N SER A 264 -34.49 24.95 6.13
CA SER A 264 -34.43 23.84 7.08
C SER A 264 -33.02 23.63 7.67
N VAL A 265 -31.95 23.82 6.88
CA VAL A 265 -30.57 23.71 7.33
C VAL A 265 -30.16 24.87 8.21
N LEU A 266 -30.52 26.07 7.80
CA LEU A 266 -30.28 27.30 8.57
C LEU A 266 -31.08 27.31 9.87
N GLY A 267 -32.34 26.84 9.87
CA GLY A 267 -33.17 26.71 11.06
C GLY A 267 -32.47 25.87 12.13
N TRP A 268 -32.01 24.69 11.76
CA TRP A 268 -31.26 23.84 12.70
C TRP A 268 -30.02 24.54 13.28
N TYR A 269 -29.26 25.27 12.47
CA TYR A 269 -28.12 26.05 12.95
C TYR A 269 -28.52 27.14 13.93
N PHE A 270 -29.62 27.84 13.65
CA PHE A 270 -30.11 28.87 14.55
C PHE A 270 -30.58 28.32 15.88
N ASP A 271 -31.22 27.15 15.86
CA ASP A 271 -31.68 26.48 17.07
C ASP A 271 -30.49 25.98 17.92
N ASN A 272 -29.31 25.71 17.32
CA ASN A 272 -28.14 25.23 17.99
C ASN A 272 -27.05 26.29 18.22
N VAL A 273 -27.34 27.59 18.02
CA VAL A 273 -26.39 28.70 18.28
C VAL A 273 -25.85 28.70 19.71
N LYS A 274 -26.58 28.18 20.68
CA LYS A 274 -26.17 28.05 22.08
C LYS A 274 -24.85 27.24 22.21
N TYR A 275 -24.59 26.26 21.34
CA TYR A 275 -23.40 25.45 21.39
C TYR A 275 -22.13 26.14 20.85
N HIS A 276 -22.26 27.24 20.11
CA HIS A 276 -21.14 28.02 19.62
C HIS A 276 -20.32 28.69 20.75
N ALA A 277 -20.90 28.81 21.94
CA ALA A 277 -20.17 29.26 23.12
C ALA A 277 -19.22 28.19 23.68
N LEU A 278 -19.47 26.92 23.37
CA LEU A 278 -18.73 25.78 23.87
C LEU A 278 -17.58 25.35 22.92
N GLY A 279 -17.69 25.69 21.64
CA GLY A 279 -16.71 25.29 20.64
C GLY A 279 -17.12 25.66 19.22
N TYR A 280 -16.46 25.06 18.24
CA TYR A 280 -16.73 25.27 16.82
C TYR A 280 -17.55 24.11 16.27
N MET A 281 -18.75 24.42 15.82
CA MET A 281 -19.65 23.44 15.18
C MET A 281 -19.23 23.19 13.75
N LEU A 282 -18.89 21.95 13.42
CA LEU A 282 -18.54 21.48 12.07
C LEU A 282 -19.73 20.76 11.46
N PRO A 283 -20.43 21.37 10.53
CA PRO A 283 -21.58 20.73 9.87
C PRO A 283 -21.12 19.76 8.79
N ILE A 284 -21.59 18.54 8.84
CA ILE A 284 -21.24 17.45 7.89
C ILE A 284 -21.46 17.81 6.42
N ARG A 285 -22.25 18.83 6.10
CA ARG A 285 -22.70 19.11 4.74
C ARG A 285 -22.58 20.56 4.29
N ASN A 286 -21.69 21.35 4.88
CA ASN A 286 -21.68 22.75 4.54
C ASN A 286 -20.47 23.15 3.69
N ARG A 287 -20.76 23.75 2.51
CA ARG A 287 -19.79 24.43 1.63
C ARG A 287 -19.01 25.56 2.34
N PHE A 288 -19.41 25.94 3.55
CA PHE A 288 -18.82 26.98 4.36
C PHE A 288 -18.05 26.50 5.60
N SER A 289 -17.88 25.18 5.76
CA SER A 289 -17.05 24.66 6.82
C SER A 289 -15.62 25.13 6.59
N LYS A 290 -15.23 26.16 7.30
CA LYS A 290 -13.84 26.54 7.38
C LYS A 290 -13.14 25.46 8.19
N SER A 291 -12.13 24.86 7.61
CA SER A 291 -11.22 24.00 8.34
C SER A 291 -10.66 24.76 9.54
N VAL A 292 -10.66 24.12 10.69
CA VAL A 292 -9.98 24.67 11.86
C VAL A 292 -8.56 24.15 11.84
N GLY A 293 -7.59 25.06 11.80
CA GLY A 293 -6.18 24.69 11.78
C GLY A 293 -5.44 25.19 13.02
N ILE A 294 -4.43 24.45 13.42
CA ILE A 294 -3.47 24.83 14.43
C ILE A 294 -2.10 25.02 13.77
N GLY A 295 -1.43 26.16 14.03
CA GLY A 295 -0.11 26.44 13.50
C GLY A 295 0.94 25.62 14.27
N VAL A 296 1.57 24.68 13.59
CA VAL A 296 2.68 23.89 14.12
C VAL A 296 3.87 24.04 13.19
N ARG A 297 5.02 24.40 13.73
CA ARG A 297 6.25 24.42 12.95
C ARG A 297 6.61 22.99 12.55
N ARG A 298 6.68 22.72 11.26
CA ARG A 298 7.15 21.42 10.78
C ARG A 298 8.65 21.31 10.97
N ASP A 299 9.11 20.39 11.80
CA ASP A 299 10.51 19.98 11.86
C ASP A 299 10.60 18.53 11.40
N ALA A 300 11.26 18.29 10.27
CA ALA A 300 11.37 16.97 9.66
C ALA A 300 12.15 15.95 10.51
N ARG A 301 12.84 16.42 11.54
CA ARG A 301 13.57 15.57 12.50
C ARG A 301 12.69 15.12 13.68
N ALA A 302 11.52 15.75 13.84
CA ALA A 302 10.69 15.60 15.01
C ALA A 302 9.38 14.87 14.74
N HIS A 303 8.69 14.51 15.81
CA HIS A 303 7.28 14.15 15.78
C HIS A 303 6.50 15.02 16.77
N TYR A 304 5.19 15.04 16.59
CA TYR A 304 4.27 15.84 17.39
C TYR A 304 3.11 14.97 17.87
N ARG A 305 2.65 15.26 19.07
CA ARG A 305 1.44 14.69 19.62
C ARG A 305 0.30 15.67 19.40
N LEU A 306 -0.68 15.26 18.63
CA LEU A 306 -1.87 16.06 18.30
C LEU A 306 -3.03 15.54 19.13
N ARG A 307 -3.69 16.43 19.86
CA ARG A 307 -4.88 16.11 20.63
C ARG A 307 -6.05 16.97 20.15
N VAL A 308 -7.20 16.34 20.05
CA VAL A 308 -8.45 17.00 19.62
C VAL A 308 -9.54 16.62 20.60
N SER A 309 -10.23 17.62 21.12
CA SER A 309 -11.46 17.38 21.90
C SER A 309 -12.67 17.68 21.04
N ALA A 310 -13.48 16.65 20.83
CA ALA A 310 -14.65 16.71 19.96
C ALA A 310 -15.86 15.98 20.57
N GLY A 311 -17.04 16.48 20.27
CA GLY A 311 -18.30 15.86 20.69
C GLY A 311 -19.33 15.87 19.57
N VAL A 312 -20.29 14.98 19.65
CA VAL A 312 -21.40 14.87 18.69
C VAL A 312 -22.64 15.48 19.31
N VAL A 313 -23.44 16.15 18.50
CA VAL A 313 -24.74 16.71 18.93
C VAL A 313 -25.71 15.55 19.18
N ASP A 314 -26.13 15.38 20.44
CA ASP A 314 -27.13 14.37 20.82
C ASP A 314 -28.53 14.65 20.24
N GLY A 315 -29.33 13.59 20.08
CA GLY A 315 -30.74 13.68 19.71
C GLY A 315 -31.04 13.49 18.25
N VAL A 316 -30.03 13.10 17.46
CA VAL A 316 -30.23 12.74 16.06
C VAL A 316 -30.44 11.23 15.95
N GLU A 317 -31.67 10.76 16.26
CA GLU A 317 -32.03 9.37 16.04
C GLU A 317 -31.90 8.98 14.56
N ILE A 318 -30.88 8.18 14.27
CA ILE A 318 -30.60 7.64 12.93
C ILE A 318 -31.59 6.49 12.59
N ARG A 319 -32.84 6.57 12.98
CA ARG A 319 -33.80 5.46 12.89
C ARG A 319 -34.41 5.22 11.53
N ARG A 320 -34.20 6.06 10.52
CA ARG A 320 -34.90 5.94 9.22
C ARG A 320 -34.05 5.83 7.97
N SER A 321 -32.74 5.94 7.99
CA SER A 321 -31.93 5.63 6.82
C SER A 321 -31.18 4.32 6.99
N ILE A 322 -31.20 3.50 5.96
CA ILE A 322 -30.41 2.25 5.81
C ILE A 322 -28.89 2.54 5.93
N ARG A 323 -28.48 3.74 6.30
CA ARG A 323 -27.13 4.26 6.22
C ARG A 323 -26.77 5.03 7.48
N MET A 324 -26.26 4.31 8.48
CA MET A 324 -25.68 4.93 9.66
C MET A 324 -24.38 5.66 9.28
N THR A 325 -24.30 6.97 9.48
CA THR A 325 -23.03 7.69 9.46
C THR A 325 -22.34 7.54 10.82
N VAL A 326 -21.09 7.21 10.82
CA VAL A 326 -20.29 7.19 12.04
C VAL A 326 -19.64 8.56 12.19
N PRO A 327 -19.86 9.27 13.29
CA PRO A 327 -19.22 10.56 13.52
C PRO A 327 -17.73 10.35 13.68
N SER A 328 -16.95 10.86 12.73
CA SER A 328 -15.50 10.68 12.69
C SER A 328 -14.80 11.99 12.38
N GLY A 329 -13.65 12.19 12.95
CA GLY A 329 -12.75 13.29 12.67
C GLY A 329 -11.55 12.83 11.86
N HIS A 330 -11.07 13.71 10.99
CA HIS A 330 -9.91 13.51 10.16
C HIS A 330 -8.96 14.68 10.28
N LEU A 331 -7.67 14.40 10.45
CA LEU A 331 -6.62 15.39 10.48
C LEU A 331 -5.77 15.29 9.22
N GLU A 332 -5.56 16.44 8.60
CA GLU A 332 -4.63 16.62 7.49
C GLU A 332 -3.54 17.61 7.85
N ALA A 333 -2.38 17.45 7.28
CA ALA A 333 -1.38 18.49 7.21
C ALA A 333 -1.84 19.59 6.24
N SER A 334 -1.26 20.78 6.35
CA SER A 334 -1.65 21.94 5.50
C SER A 334 -1.43 21.75 4.00
N ASP A 335 -0.67 20.71 3.61
CA ASP A 335 -0.47 20.27 2.22
C ASP A 335 -1.51 19.25 1.73
N GLY A 336 -2.47 18.88 2.55
CA GLY A 336 -3.54 17.94 2.21
C GLY A 336 -3.20 16.48 2.50
N LYS A 337 -2.04 16.19 3.13
CA LYS A 337 -1.66 14.82 3.47
C LYS A 337 -2.37 14.35 4.73
N PRO A 338 -2.93 13.14 4.73
CA PRO A 338 -3.62 12.61 5.90
C PRO A 338 -2.65 12.40 7.06
N ILE A 339 -3.05 12.83 8.25
CA ILE A 339 -2.32 12.61 9.51
C ILE A 339 -2.93 11.44 10.27
N GLY A 340 -4.24 11.40 10.36
CA GLY A 340 -4.96 10.35 11.06
C GLY A 340 -6.44 10.63 11.19
N SER A 341 -7.16 9.64 11.70
CA SER A 341 -8.62 9.66 11.81
C SER A 341 -9.05 9.01 13.12
N PHE A 342 -10.19 9.42 13.62
CA PHE A 342 -10.73 8.92 14.90
C PHE A 342 -12.26 8.92 14.89
N TYR A 343 -12.85 8.11 15.75
CA TYR A 343 -14.28 8.04 15.99
C TYR A 343 -14.66 8.95 17.17
N VAL A 344 -15.58 9.89 16.95
CA VAL A 344 -16.02 10.81 18.00
C VAL A 344 -17.10 10.15 18.83
N THR A 345 -16.78 9.84 20.08
CA THR A 345 -17.67 9.13 21.03
C THR A 345 -18.29 10.05 22.07
N GLY A 346 -17.69 11.23 22.29
CA GLY A 346 -18.16 12.19 23.29
C GLY A 346 -19.42 12.93 22.86
N SER A 347 -20.24 13.38 23.83
CA SER A 347 -21.33 14.33 23.61
C SER A 347 -20.82 15.78 23.51
N ILE A 348 -21.69 16.74 23.24
CA ILE A 348 -21.33 18.15 23.26
C ILE A 348 -20.95 18.60 24.67
N GLU A 349 -21.65 18.08 25.67
CA GLU A 349 -21.44 18.42 27.07
C GLU A 349 -20.16 17.77 27.61
N GLU A 350 -19.90 16.51 27.21
CA GLU A 350 -18.74 15.72 27.59
C GLU A 350 -17.96 15.24 26.36
N PRO A 351 -17.21 16.14 25.68
CA PRO A 351 -16.46 15.77 24.48
C PRO A 351 -15.35 14.78 24.78
N SER A 352 -15.17 13.80 23.90
CA SER A 352 -14.02 12.88 23.94
C SER A 352 -12.73 13.59 23.49
N THR A 353 -11.60 13.13 24.03
CA THR A 353 -10.28 13.59 23.60
C THR A 353 -9.60 12.48 22.81
N HIS A 354 -9.11 12.84 21.64
CA HIS A 354 -8.44 11.94 20.69
C HIS A 354 -6.99 12.34 20.54
N GLU A 355 -6.09 11.37 20.47
CA GLU A 355 -4.65 11.61 20.33
C GLU A 355 -4.08 10.90 19.11
N ILE A 356 -3.30 11.62 18.31
CA ILE A 356 -2.61 11.12 17.12
C ILE A 356 -1.14 11.61 17.17
N VAL A 357 -0.20 10.73 16.85
CA VAL A 357 1.21 11.09 16.68
C VAL A 357 1.48 11.39 15.20
N TRP A 358 1.98 12.59 14.93
CA TRP A 358 2.28 13.06 13.58
C TRP A 358 3.78 13.16 13.37
N TYR A 359 4.22 12.58 12.23
CA TYR A 359 5.60 12.62 11.76
C TYR A 359 5.65 13.45 10.45
N PRO A 360 5.99 14.75 10.50
CA PRO A 360 6.10 15.56 9.30
C PRO A 360 7.15 15.01 8.34
N GLN A 361 6.82 15.01 7.05
CA GLN A 361 7.75 14.70 5.96
C GLN A 361 7.93 15.94 5.09
N LEU A 362 9.10 16.10 4.48
CA LEU A 362 9.39 17.14 3.52
C LEU A 362 9.13 16.63 2.12
N GLU A 363 8.49 17.46 1.31
CA GLU A 363 8.35 17.21 -0.12
C GLU A 363 9.64 17.54 -0.86
N ASP A 364 9.83 16.96 -2.04
CA ASP A 364 11.00 17.19 -2.88
C ASP A 364 11.24 18.67 -3.24
N ASP A 365 10.16 19.45 -3.37
CA ASP A 365 10.21 20.88 -3.64
C ASP A 365 10.36 21.76 -2.40
N PHE A 366 10.56 21.13 -1.24
CA PHE A 366 10.76 21.88 0.00
C PHE A 366 12.11 22.60 -0.03
N ARG A 367 12.11 23.76 -0.61
CA ARG A 367 13.19 24.72 -0.37
C ARG A 367 13.03 25.23 1.06
N PRO A 368 14.07 25.10 1.92
CA PRO A 368 13.99 25.70 3.24
C PRO A 368 13.73 27.18 3.06
N ALA A 369 12.48 27.53 3.26
CA ALA A 369 12.07 28.89 3.37
C ALA A 369 12.90 29.55 4.48
N THR A 370 13.10 30.86 4.42
CA THR A 370 13.65 31.60 5.53
C THR A 370 12.89 31.21 6.81
N ALA A 371 13.51 31.32 7.98
CA ALA A 371 12.87 30.96 9.25
C ALA A 371 11.47 31.60 9.43
N GLU A 372 11.17 32.65 8.69
CA GLU A 372 9.90 33.36 8.66
C GLU A 372 8.86 32.69 7.75
N GLU A 373 9.26 32.15 6.61
CA GLU A 373 8.38 31.37 5.71
C GLU A 373 8.08 29.97 6.24
N ALA A 374 9.03 29.34 6.95
CA ALA A 374 8.80 28.09 7.65
C ALA A 374 7.75 28.23 8.77
N ARG A 375 7.60 29.42 9.35
CA ARG A 375 6.55 29.73 10.34
C ARG A 375 5.16 29.84 9.73
N GLY A 376 5.04 30.19 8.46
CA GLY A 376 3.76 30.43 7.80
C GLY A 376 3.11 29.22 7.11
N ARG A 377 3.89 28.18 6.80
CA ARG A 377 3.43 26.99 6.02
C ARG A 377 3.22 25.74 6.87
N GLY A 378 3.48 25.79 8.15
CA GLY A 378 3.26 24.67 9.06
C GLY A 378 1.88 24.72 9.67
N GLY A 379 1.07 23.69 9.47
CA GLY A 379 -0.20 23.61 10.16
C GLY A 379 -0.82 22.23 10.03
N VAL A 380 -1.62 21.89 11.02
CA VAL A 380 -2.51 20.75 11.02
C VAL A 380 -3.92 21.28 10.88
N VAL A 381 -4.68 20.71 9.98
CA VAL A 381 -6.05 21.12 9.73
C VAL A 381 -6.97 20.01 10.21
N PHE A 382 -7.88 20.35 11.10
CA PHE A 382 -8.99 19.46 11.41
C PHE A 382 -10.02 19.55 10.29
N LEU A 383 -10.32 18.40 9.73
CA LEU A 383 -11.38 18.25 8.77
C LEU A 383 -12.36 17.24 9.33
N GLU A 384 -13.60 17.61 9.34
CA GLU A 384 -14.66 16.64 9.41
C GLU A 384 -14.59 15.75 8.15
N ASP A 385 -15.02 14.50 8.24
CA ASP A 385 -14.98 13.56 7.14
C ASP A 385 -15.40 14.19 5.82
N ARG A 386 -14.41 14.44 4.96
CA ARG A 386 -14.67 14.87 3.60
C ARG A 386 -15.26 13.68 2.85
N ARG A 387 -16.45 13.86 2.36
CA ARG A 387 -17.03 12.93 1.41
C ARG A 387 -16.40 13.17 0.04
N GLY A 388 -15.14 12.67 -0.15
CA GLY A 388 -14.27 12.54 -1.31
C GLY A 388 -13.93 13.80 -2.10
N GLY A 389 -12.81 13.76 -2.72
CA GLY A 389 -12.11 14.60 -3.67
C GLY A 389 -12.57 16.00 -4.14
N PRO A 390 -11.72 16.79 -4.77
CA PRO A 390 -11.96 18.20 -5.13
C PRO A 390 -13.13 18.46 -6.10
N GLY A 391 -13.67 17.43 -6.76
CA GLY A 391 -14.85 17.56 -7.64
C GLY A 391 -16.21 17.66 -6.93
N ARG A 392 -16.28 17.47 -5.62
CA ARG A 392 -17.52 17.31 -4.85
C ARG A 392 -18.27 18.59 -4.50
N ALA A 393 -17.65 19.72 -4.53
CA ALA A 393 -18.36 21.00 -4.39
C ALA A 393 -19.50 21.16 -5.42
N GLN A 394 -19.39 20.51 -6.59
CA GLN A 394 -20.46 20.47 -7.60
C GLN A 394 -21.57 19.47 -7.29
N LEU A 395 -21.26 18.33 -6.65
CA LEU A 395 -22.26 17.32 -6.29
C LEU A 395 -23.28 17.82 -5.25
N PHE A 396 -22.86 18.67 -4.33
CA PHE A 396 -23.74 19.29 -3.36
C PHE A 396 -24.80 20.22 -3.98
N GLN A 397 -24.56 20.76 -5.17
CA GLN A 397 -25.57 21.59 -5.87
C GLN A 397 -26.71 20.76 -6.49
N TYR A 398 -26.48 19.47 -6.76
CA TYR A 398 -27.39 18.60 -7.49
C TYR A 398 -28.20 17.62 -6.62
N TYR A 399 -27.75 17.34 -5.39
CA TYR A 399 -28.31 16.25 -4.56
C TYR A 399 -29.05 16.73 -3.30
N TRP A 400 -29.43 17.97 -3.24
CA TRP A 400 -30.41 18.41 -2.32
C TRP A 400 -31.80 18.33 -3.01
N PRO A 401 -32.64 17.43 -2.63
CA PRO A 401 -33.27 17.25 -1.34
C PRO A 401 -33.07 15.84 -0.79
N ILE A 402 -32.16 15.71 0.10
CA ILE A 402 -32.25 14.61 1.02
C ILE A 402 -33.31 14.99 2.01
N GLU A 403 -34.16 14.04 2.33
CA GLU A 403 -35.33 14.18 3.20
C GLU A 403 -35.17 15.29 4.24
N PRO A 404 -36.17 16.15 4.40
CA PRO A 404 -36.12 17.27 5.34
C PRO A 404 -35.70 16.87 6.76
N ASP A 405 -35.95 15.62 7.11
CA ASP A 405 -35.76 15.02 8.43
C ASP A 405 -34.47 14.18 8.55
N ALA A 406 -33.59 14.19 7.53
CA ALA A 406 -32.32 13.47 7.64
C ALA A 406 -31.45 14.11 8.73
N PRO A 407 -31.01 13.31 9.71
CA PRO A 407 -30.21 13.81 10.81
C PRO A 407 -28.93 14.47 10.30
N LYS A 408 -28.66 15.65 10.77
CA LYS A 408 -27.47 16.44 10.47
C LYS A 408 -26.47 16.18 11.59
N GLU A 409 -25.73 15.11 11.48
CA GLU A 409 -24.65 14.87 12.41
C GLU A 409 -23.71 16.07 12.36
N THR A 410 -23.45 16.65 13.50
CA THR A 410 -22.54 17.78 13.65
C THR A 410 -21.55 17.44 14.74
N ILE A 411 -20.27 17.64 14.43
CA ILE A 411 -19.22 17.55 15.42
C ILE A 411 -18.95 18.93 16.01
N LEU A 412 -18.96 19.02 17.32
CA LEU A 412 -18.44 20.16 18.05
C LEU A 412 -16.96 19.96 18.29
N LEU A 413 -16.12 20.79 17.70
CA LEU A 413 -14.70 20.87 18.02
C LEU A 413 -14.51 21.82 19.21
N ARG A 414 -14.14 21.29 20.37
CA ARG A 414 -13.95 22.08 21.58
C ARG A 414 -12.59 22.76 21.61
N TRP A 415 -11.54 21.99 21.27
CA TRP A 415 -10.18 22.51 21.15
C TRP A 415 -9.28 21.56 20.37
N MET A 416 -8.20 22.09 19.83
CA MET A 416 -7.07 21.35 19.27
C MET A 416 -5.80 21.74 20.00
N GLU A 417 -4.92 20.76 20.18
CA GLU A 417 -3.64 20.92 20.83
C GLU A 417 -2.55 20.16 20.07
N ALA A 418 -1.42 20.79 19.93
CA ALA A 418 -0.21 20.17 19.40
C ALA A 418 0.91 20.33 20.43
N GLU A 419 1.49 19.21 20.82
CA GLU A 419 2.63 19.14 21.72
C GLU A 419 3.85 18.63 20.95
N GLY A 420 4.94 19.32 21.05
CA GLY A 420 6.21 18.99 20.38
C GLY A 420 7.03 20.27 20.11
N PRO A 421 8.13 20.13 19.38
CA PRO A 421 8.67 18.94 18.73
C PRO A 421 9.31 17.94 19.70
N PHE A 422 9.14 16.64 19.46
CA PHE A 422 9.88 15.57 20.12
C PHE A 422 10.87 14.99 19.13
N TYR A 423 12.13 14.82 19.54
CA TYR A 423 13.21 14.37 18.65
C TYR A 423 13.71 12.98 19.01
N ASP A 424 14.00 12.20 17.99
CA ASP A 424 14.78 10.98 18.13
C ASP A 424 16.24 11.30 18.50
N GLN A 425 17.07 10.31 18.77
CA GLN A 425 18.50 10.48 18.99
C GLN A 425 19.15 11.13 17.75
N LYS A 426 20.20 11.96 18.02
CA LYS A 426 20.94 12.58 16.91
C LYS A 426 21.68 11.54 16.09
N THR A 427 21.56 11.64 14.78
CA THR A 427 22.33 10.82 13.83
C THR A 427 23.82 11.19 13.87
N PRO A 428 24.71 10.32 13.33
CA PRO A 428 26.12 10.67 13.17
C PRO A 428 26.33 11.98 12.40
N PHE A 429 25.53 12.23 11.36
CA PHE A 429 25.55 13.46 10.59
C PHE A 429 25.21 14.71 11.45
N GLU A 430 24.14 14.65 12.22
CA GLU A 430 23.77 15.75 13.12
C GLU A 430 24.85 16.01 14.20
N LYS A 431 25.45 14.93 14.75
CA LYS A 431 26.56 15.06 15.70
C LYS A 431 27.78 15.72 15.06
N MET A 432 28.07 15.41 13.79
CA MET A 432 29.13 16.06 13.04
C MET A 432 28.87 17.56 12.83
N VAL A 433 27.64 17.92 12.44
CA VAL A 433 27.28 19.35 12.29
C VAL A 433 27.41 20.08 13.61
N ASP A 434 27.06 19.46 14.73
CA ASP A 434 27.28 20.07 16.05
C ASP A 434 28.76 20.22 16.37
N ALA A 435 29.57 19.19 16.12
CA ALA A 435 31.04 19.29 16.30
C ALA A 435 31.65 20.38 15.41
N TYR A 436 31.15 20.53 14.18
CA TYR A 436 31.54 21.64 13.32
C TYR A 436 31.18 23.01 13.92
N LYS A 437 29.95 23.18 14.43
CA LYS A 437 29.55 24.42 15.11
C LYS A 437 30.51 24.78 16.25
N ASP A 438 30.81 23.79 17.09
CA ASP A 438 31.75 23.98 18.20
C ASP A 438 33.17 24.31 17.73
N ALA A 439 33.64 23.62 16.69
CA ALA A 439 34.96 23.81 16.11
C ALA A 439 35.12 25.18 15.46
N THR A 440 34.07 25.72 14.81
CA THR A 440 34.12 27.06 14.17
C THR A 440 34.35 28.21 15.18
N THR A 441 34.04 27.98 16.45
CA THR A 441 34.30 28.95 17.49
C THR A 441 35.73 28.90 18.03
N ARG A 442 36.49 27.84 17.73
CA ARG A 442 37.80 27.55 18.34
C ARG A 442 38.94 27.41 17.35
N LEU A 443 38.64 27.05 16.10
CA LEU A 443 39.65 26.72 15.12
C LEU A 443 39.56 27.60 13.86
N PRO A 444 40.70 27.98 13.26
CA PRO A 444 40.69 28.65 11.99
C PRO A 444 40.18 27.71 10.87
N PRO A 445 39.60 28.27 9.78
CA PRO A 445 38.95 27.50 8.70
C PRO A 445 39.85 26.40 8.09
N GLU A 446 41.15 26.64 7.97
CA GLU A 446 42.09 25.72 7.38
C GLU A 446 42.29 24.44 8.21
N LYS A 447 42.12 24.51 9.51
CA LYS A 447 42.17 23.33 10.40
C LYS A 447 40.90 22.50 10.34
N LEU A 448 39.75 23.10 9.95
CA LEU A 448 38.52 22.38 9.77
C LEU A 448 38.57 21.49 8.53
N ASP A 449 39.28 21.89 7.49
CA ASP A 449 39.40 21.13 6.23
C ASP A 449 40.09 19.77 6.47
N ALA A 450 40.99 19.66 7.47
CA ALA A 450 41.63 18.39 7.81
C ALA A 450 40.62 17.26 8.22
N PHE A 451 39.43 17.61 8.70
CA PHE A 451 38.44 16.65 9.13
C PHE A 451 37.53 16.18 7.97
N ALA A 452 37.57 16.86 6.81
CA ALA A 452 36.67 16.58 5.71
C ALA A 452 36.80 15.13 5.20
N GLY A 453 38.02 14.67 4.95
CA GLY A 453 38.25 13.31 4.48
C GLY A 453 37.79 12.22 5.43
N SER A 454 38.04 12.36 6.73
CA SER A 454 37.61 11.40 7.75
C SER A 454 36.06 11.37 7.85
N PHE A 455 35.43 12.53 7.76
CA PHE A 455 33.98 12.61 7.77
C PHE A 455 33.37 11.96 6.53
N LEU A 456 33.89 12.25 5.33
CA LEU A 456 33.43 11.63 4.06
C LEU A 456 33.56 10.12 4.11
N LYS A 457 34.67 9.60 4.65
CA LYS A 457 34.90 8.16 4.84
C LYS A 457 33.84 7.53 5.75
N MET A 458 33.60 8.15 6.91
CA MET A 458 32.63 7.68 7.89
C MET A 458 31.20 7.72 7.31
N PHE A 459 30.83 8.81 6.63
CA PHE A 459 29.52 8.92 6.01
C PHE A 459 29.34 7.90 4.89
N ALA A 460 30.34 7.73 4.01
CA ALA A 460 30.28 6.73 2.95
C ALA A 460 30.16 5.30 3.50
N ALA A 461 30.90 4.96 4.57
CA ALA A 461 30.79 3.65 5.22
C ALA A 461 29.39 3.37 5.76
N SER A 462 28.74 4.39 6.31
CA SER A 462 27.35 4.30 6.78
C SER A 462 26.38 4.21 5.61
N ALA A 463 26.54 5.05 4.58
CA ALA A 463 25.71 5.07 3.38
C ALA A 463 25.79 3.76 2.57
N PHE A 464 26.98 3.17 2.52
CA PHE A 464 27.23 1.88 1.84
C PHE A 464 26.99 0.66 2.77
N ARG A 465 26.28 0.89 3.85
CA ARG A 465 25.76 -0.18 4.73
C ARG A 465 26.83 -1.11 5.26
N GLY A 466 27.95 -0.55 5.68
CA GLY A 466 29.06 -1.29 6.29
C GLY A 466 30.07 -1.89 5.30
N GLN A 467 29.88 -1.69 3.99
CA GLN A 467 30.87 -2.07 2.98
C GLN A 467 32.14 -1.25 3.12
N GLU A 468 33.28 -1.84 2.77
CA GLU A 468 34.57 -1.18 2.82
C GLU A 468 34.64 0.04 1.87
N VAL A 469 35.21 1.15 2.35
CA VAL A 469 35.38 2.37 1.58
C VAL A 469 36.86 2.59 1.31
N SER A 470 37.27 2.56 0.03
CA SER A 470 38.67 2.74 -0.35
C SER A 470 39.15 4.16 -0.12
N ASP A 471 40.44 4.33 0.25
CA ASP A 471 41.05 5.65 0.43
C ASP A 471 41.12 6.43 -0.89
N GLU A 472 41.20 5.74 -2.04
CA GLU A 472 41.12 6.36 -3.37
C GLU A 472 39.75 7.06 -3.59
N PHE A 473 38.67 6.38 -3.25
CA PHE A 473 37.31 6.96 -3.35
C PHE A 473 37.18 8.20 -2.46
N VAL A 474 37.64 8.12 -1.24
CA VAL A 474 37.65 9.26 -0.29
C VAL A 474 38.51 10.40 -0.82
N SER A 475 39.67 10.11 -1.40
CA SER A 475 40.55 11.12 -1.99
C SER A 475 39.89 11.85 -3.15
N LYS A 476 39.15 11.15 -4.02
CA LYS A 476 38.38 11.76 -5.10
C LYS A 476 37.32 12.72 -4.54
N LEU A 477 36.54 12.28 -3.55
CA LEU A 477 35.53 13.13 -2.90
C LEU A 477 36.15 14.36 -2.25
N ASN A 478 37.29 14.19 -1.60
CA ASN A 478 38.04 15.31 -0.97
C ASN A 478 38.57 16.30 -2.00
N THR A 479 38.92 15.86 -3.21
CA THR A 479 39.29 16.75 -4.30
C THR A 479 38.14 17.68 -4.69
N TYR A 480 36.93 17.15 -4.83
CA TYR A 480 35.72 17.98 -5.07
C TYR A 480 35.43 18.92 -3.92
N TYR A 481 35.52 18.45 -2.68
CA TYR A 481 35.38 19.29 -1.50
C TYR A 481 36.36 20.47 -1.51
N MET A 482 37.65 20.23 -1.78
CA MET A 482 38.68 21.28 -1.81
C MET A 482 38.47 22.27 -2.97
N ALA A 483 37.93 21.81 -4.12
CA ALA A 483 37.57 22.68 -5.20
C ALA A 483 36.43 23.64 -4.80
N GLU A 484 35.41 23.15 -4.11
CA GLU A 484 34.33 23.96 -3.58
C GLU A 484 34.79 24.95 -2.49
N ARG A 485 35.71 24.52 -1.64
CA ARG A 485 36.37 25.43 -0.65
C ARG A 485 37.15 26.54 -1.35
N LYS A 486 37.91 26.20 -2.41
CA LYS A 486 38.67 27.18 -3.24
C LYS A 486 37.71 28.15 -3.94
N ALA A 487 36.51 27.71 -4.30
CA ALA A 487 35.47 28.58 -4.87
C ALA A 487 34.78 29.46 -3.79
N GLY A 488 35.25 29.46 -2.53
CA GLY A 488 34.79 30.34 -1.46
C GLY A 488 33.61 29.81 -0.65
N LYS A 489 33.17 28.56 -0.88
CA LYS A 489 32.12 27.96 -0.07
C LYS A 489 32.65 27.64 1.34
N ASN A 490 31.85 27.85 2.38
CA ASN A 490 32.22 27.38 3.74
C ASN A 490 32.21 25.84 3.81
N PHE A 491 32.70 25.26 4.89
CA PHE A 491 32.85 23.83 5.10
C PHE A 491 31.57 23.04 4.77
N LEU A 492 30.43 23.40 5.37
CA LEU A 492 29.15 22.68 5.15
C LEU A 492 28.63 22.80 3.73
N LYS A 493 28.74 24.00 3.11
CA LYS A 493 28.34 24.18 1.71
C LYS A 493 29.23 23.41 0.74
N ALA A 494 30.53 23.30 1.04
CA ALA A 494 31.47 22.52 0.24
C ALA A 494 31.27 21.00 0.38
N MET A 495 30.62 20.55 1.45
CA MET A 495 30.28 19.13 1.65
C MET A 495 29.07 18.66 0.81
N VAL A 496 28.25 19.56 0.28
CA VAL A 496 26.99 19.20 -0.40
C VAL A 496 27.26 18.24 -1.55
N ASP A 497 28.11 18.62 -2.48
CA ASP A 497 28.37 17.83 -3.68
C ASP A 497 29.06 16.47 -3.39
N PRO A 498 30.11 16.41 -2.56
CA PRO A 498 30.70 15.13 -2.15
C PRO A 498 29.73 14.18 -1.46
N LEU A 499 28.85 14.69 -0.60
CA LEU A 499 27.83 13.87 0.05
C LEU A 499 26.75 13.43 -0.93
N ALA A 500 26.33 14.30 -1.86
CA ALA A 500 25.40 13.94 -2.92
C ALA A 500 26.00 12.87 -3.84
N MET A 501 27.29 12.94 -4.16
CA MET A 501 28.01 11.90 -4.92
C MET A 501 27.99 10.54 -4.22
N ILE A 502 28.04 10.51 -2.89
CA ILE A 502 27.89 9.26 -2.13
C ILE A 502 26.45 8.74 -2.29
N LEU A 503 25.43 9.61 -2.16
CA LEU A 503 24.02 9.25 -2.24
C LEU A 503 23.54 8.90 -3.67
N SER A 504 24.31 9.27 -4.70
CA SER A 504 24.08 8.88 -6.10
C SER A 504 25.04 7.79 -6.59
N SER A 505 25.91 7.28 -5.72
CA SER A 505 26.81 6.19 -6.07
C SER A 505 26.05 4.88 -6.30
N PRO A 506 26.42 4.08 -7.31
CA PRO A 506 25.87 2.74 -7.46
C PRO A 506 25.94 1.88 -6.17
N ARG A 507 26.97 2.06 -5.35
CA ARG A 507 27.10 1.40 -4.05
C ARG A 507 26.03 1.79 -3.02
N PHE A 508 25.47 2.98 -3.16
CA PHE A 508 24.34 3.43 -2.37
C PHE A 508 23.00 3.00 -2.98
N ILE A 509 22.86 3.20 -4.30
CA ILE A 509 21.61 2.96 -5.03
C ILE A 509 21.28 1.47 -5.10
N TYR A 510 22.31 0.60 -5.23
CA TYR A 510 22.08 -0.84 -5.38
C TYR A 510 22.40 -1.61 -4.09
N LEU A 511 21.57 -2.58 -3.81
CA LEU A 511 21.92 -3.69 -2.93
C LEU A 511 22.69 -4.71 -3.75
N VAL A 512 23.99 -4.74 -3.52
CA VAL A 512 24.91 -5.65 -4.22
C VAL A 512 25.05 -6.90 -3.38
N ASN A 513 24.80 -8.05 -3.96
CA ASN A 513 25.22 -9.32 -3.41
C ASN A 513 26.52 -9.70 -4.14
N PRO A 514 27.72 -9.51 -3.55
CA PRO A 514 28.93 -9.94 -4.19
C PRO A 514 28.89 -11.46 -4.33
N SER A 515 28.89 -11.94 -5.57
CA SER A 515 29.22 -13.33 -5.83
C SER A 515 30.69 -13.51 -5.42
N ASN A 516 30.94 -14.31 -4.40
CA ASN A 516 32.31 -14.75 -4.11
C ASN A 516 32.82 -15.50 -5.32
N ASP A 517 33.88 -14.97 -5.91
CA ASP A 517 34.73 -15.53 -6.92
C ASP A 517 34.14 -16.62 -7.83
N ASP A 518 34.04 -16.34 -9.13
CA ASP A 518 33.54 -17.21 -10.21
C ASP A 518 34.24 -18.60 -10.31
N LYS A 519 35.14 -18.91 -9.40
CA LYS A 519 35.96 -20.14 -9.44
C LYS A 519 35.52 -21.25 -8.49
N GLN A 520 34.63 -20.93 -7.55
CA GLN A 520 34.02 -21.95 -6.69
C GLN A 520 32.52 -21.63 -6.61
N ASN A 521 31.67 -22.57 -6.95
CA ASN A 521 30.19 -22.54 -6.87
C ASN A 521 29.63 -22.21 -5.48
N ASN A 522 30.28 -21.35 -4.70
CA ASN A 522 29.87 -20.96 -3.37
C ASN A 522 29.05 -19.66 -3.42
N ARG A 523 27.73 -19.82 -3.57
CA ARG A 523 26.74 -18.74 -3.62
C ARG A 523 26.38 -18.17 -2.24
N THR A 524 27.05 -18.57 -1.17
CA THR A 524 26.72 -18.14 0.19
C THR A 524 27.12 -16.69 0.41
N LEU A 525 26.18 -15.87 0.93
CA LEU A 525 26.45 -14.48 1.27
C LEU A 525 27.50 -14.36 2.38
N ASP A 526 28.31 -13.32 2.30
CA ASP A 526 29.12 -12.90 3.45
C ASP A 526 28.25 -12.25 4.55
N GLY A 527 28.85 -12.03 5.71
CA GLY A 527 28.12 -11.48 6.87
C GLY A 527 27.53 -10.11 6.61
N ILE A 528 28.22 -9.23 5.86
CA ILE A 528 27.74 -7.86 5.54
C ILE A 528 26.56 -7.91 4.57
N SER A 529 26.65 -8.75 3.54
CA SER A 529 25.55 -8.93 2.57
C SER A 529 24.32 -9.53 3.24
N LEU A 530 24.52 -10.51 4.14
CA LEU A 530 23.42 -11.09 4.92
C LEU A 530 22.78 -10.06 5.86
N ALA A 531 23.55 -9.21 6.53
CA ALA A 531 23.06 -8.13 7.38
C ALA A 531 22.23 -7.11 6.58
N ASN A 532 22.70 -6.76 5.38
CA ASN A 532 22.00 -5.85 4.48
C ASN A 532 20.67 -6.45 4.00
N ARG A 533 20.66 -7.72 3.61
CA ARG A 533 19.43 -8.42 3.20
C ARG A 533 18.42 -8.48 4.36
N LEU A 534 18.87 -8.85 5.54
CA LEU A 534 18.01 -8.94 6.73
C LEU A 534 17.41 -7.58 7.14
N SER A 535 18.23 -6.53 7.15
CA SER A 535 17.75 -5.18 7.50
C SER A 535 16.86 -4.58 6.42
N SER A 536 17.13 -4.81 5.14
CA SER A 536 16.25 -4.39 4.04
C SER A 536 14.91 -5.10 4.12
N PHE A 537 14.89 -6.40 4.40
CA PHE A 537 13.66 -7.17 4.56
C PHE A 537 12.81 -6.65 5.71
N LEU A 538 13.37 -6.55 6.93
CA LEU A 538 12.60 -6.29 8.14
C LEU A 538 12.48 -4.81 8.52
N TRP A 539 13.32 -3.93 8.00
CA TRP A 539 13.32 -2.50 8.31
C TRP A 539 13.19 -1.60 7.10
N SER A 540 13.32 -2.16 5.89
CA SER A 540 13.39 -1.38 4.65
C SER A 540 14.46 -0.28 4.73
N GLY A 541 15.60 -0.60 5.33
CA GLY A 541 16.65 0.38 5.60
C GLY A 541 17.98 -0.25 6.04
N PRO A 542 18.98 0.58 6.36
CA PRO A 542 20.32 0.11 6.66
C PRO A 542 20.38 -0.69 7.96
N PRO A 543 21.34 -1.63 8.08
CA PRO A 543 21.62 -2.34 9.33
C PRO A 543 22.11 -1.36 10.41
N ASP A 544 21.82 -1.69 11.66
CA ASP A 544 22.37 -0.95 12.80
C ASP A 544 23.78 -1.42 13.16
N GLN A 545 24.39 -0.75 14.12
CA GLN A 545 25.76 -1.03 14.53
C GLN A 545 25.91 -2.44 15.09
N GLU A 546 24.95 -2.95 15.87
CA GLU A 546 24.97 -4.29 16.45
C GLU A 546 24.98 -5.35 15.34
N LEU A 547 24.07 -5.21 14.35
CA LEU A 547 24.00 -6.15 13.23
C LEU A 547 25.29 -6.13 12.40
N LEU A 548 25.88 -4.94 12.16
CA LEU A 548 27.16 -4.83 11.45
C LEU A 548 28.34 -5.43 12.22
N GLU A 549 28.39 -5.33 13.53
CA GLU A 549 29.42 -5.96 14.35
C GLU A 549 29.35 -7.48 14.30
N LEU A 550 28.14 -8.05 14.39
CA LEU A 550 27.92 -9.49 14.24
C LEU A 550 28.24 -9.99 12.82
N ALA A 551 28.00 -9.16 11.83
CA ALA A 551 28.34 -9.46 10.44
C ALA A 551 29.88 -9.49 10.23
N ARG A 552 30.61 -8.48 10.72
CA ARG A 552 32.07 -8.37 10.56
C ARG A 552 32.83 -9.47 11.27
N ASN A 553 32.39 -9.91 12.44
CA ASN A 553 33.02 -10.98 13.19
C ASN A 553 32.55 -12.40 12.78
N GLY A 554 31.67 -12.49 11.77
CA GLY A 554 31.16 -13.75 11.23
C GLY A 554 30.12 -14.46 12.11
N SER A 555 29.73 -13.86 13.25
CA SER A 555 28.75 -14.48 14.15
C SER A 555 27.37 -14.54 13.54
N LEU A 556 26.98 -13.57 12.69
CA LEU A 556 25.69 -13.52 12.03
C LEU A 556 25.43 -14.73 11.10
N LEU A 557 26.48 -15.38 10.60
CA LEU A 557 26.36 -16.60 9.77
C LEU A 557 25.92 -17.84 10.56
N LYS A 558 25.93 -17.77 11.90
CA LYS A 558 25.43 -18.85 12.76
C LYS A 558 23.90 -18.76 12.82
N LYS A 559 23.21 -19.86 12.50
CA LYS A 559 21.75 -19.93 12.48
C LYS A 559 21.08 -19.43 13.78
N SER A 560 21.66 -19.73 14.95
CA SER A 560 21.13 -19.27 16.24
C SER A 560 21.20 -17.74 16.38
N VAL A 561 22.31 -17.11 15.97
CA VAL A 561 22.49 -15.66 16.01
C VAL A 561 21.59 -14.98 14.97
N LEU A 562 21.48 -15.55 13.78
CA LEU A 562 20.59 -15.04 12.74
C LEU A 562 19.14 -15.04 13.21
N LEU A 563 18.67 -16.09 13.88
CA LEU A 563 17.34 -16.15 14.49
C LEU A 563 17.15 -15.07 15.56
N GLU A 564 18.07 -14.96 16.50
CA GLU A 564 18.03 -13.96 17.56
C GLU A 564 17.93 -12.54 16.97
N GLN A 565 18.75 -12.22 15.98
CA GLN A 565 18.72 -10.93 15.33
C GLN A 565 17.43 -10.73 14.53
N THR A 566 16.89 -11.75 13.90
CA THR A 566 15.60 -11.68 13.20
C THR A 566 14.47 -11.30 14.18
N GLU A 567 14.40 -11.95 15.33
CA GLU A 567 13.41 -11.62 16.38
C GLU A 567 13.60 -10.22 16.94
N ARG A 568 14.84 -9.80 17.16
CA ARG A 568 15.18 -8.44 17.59
C ARG A 568 14.69 -7.40 16.56
N LEU A 569 14.99 -7.62 15.29
CA LEU A 569 14.59 -6.70 14.22
C LEU A 569 13.06 -6.63 14.07
N MET A 570 12.37 -7.76 14.14
CA MET A 570 10.89 -7.80 14.10
C MET A 570 10.23 -7.08 15.28
N SER A 571 10.87 -7.07 16.44
CA SER A 571 10.36 -6.43 17.65
C SER A 571 10.68 -4.92 17.70
N HIS A 572 11.57 -4.43 16.85
CA HIS A 572 12.00 -3.04 16.84
C HIS A 572 10.96 -2.13 16.16
N ALA A 573 10.88 -0.86 16.54
CA ALA A 573 9.94 0.12 15.96
C ALA A 573 10.10 0.28 14.43
N ARG A 574 11.30 0.08 13.87
CA ARG A 574 11.56 0.11 12.42
C ARG A 574 10.86 -0.99 11.64
N ALA A 575 10.45 -2.09 12.30
CA ALA A 575 9.69 -3.17 11.66
C ALA A 575 8.31 -2.71 11.15
N GLU A 576 7.84 -1.56 11.57
CA GLU A 576 6.64 -0.93 11.02
C GLU A 576 6.74 -0.72 9.50
N ASN A 577 7.95 -0.46 8.97
CA ASN A 577 8.19 -0.34 7.54
C ASN A 577 7.95 -1.67 6.79
N PHE A 578 8.38 -2.78 7.39
CA PHE A 578 8.10 -4.13 6.87
C PHE A 578 6.60 -4.44 6.91
N HIS A 579 5.95 -4.24 8.04
CA HIS A 579 4.53 -4.56 8.17
C HIS A 579 3.69 -3.79 7.14
N LYS A 580 3.92 -2.49 7.01
CA LYS A 580 3.24 -1.65 6.02
C LYS A 580 3.63 -2.02 4.59
N GLY A 581 4.94 -2.09 4.33
CA GLY A 581 5.46 -2.33 2.98
C GLY A 581 4.98 -3.66 2.41
N PHE A 582 5.11 -4.74 3.18
CA PHE A 582 4.69 -6.07 2.76
C PHE A 582 3.17 -6.16 2.59
N ILE A 583 2.39 -5.85 3.64
CA ILE A 583 0.94 -6.04 3.61
C ILE A 583 0.25 -5.13 2.61
N SER A 584 0.70 -3.86 2.47
CA SER A 584 0.08 -2.95 1.51
C SER A 584 0.21 -3.45 0.07
N GLN A 585 1.32 -4.07 -0.26
CA GLN A 585 1.58 -4.58 -1.60
C GLN A 585 0.98 -5.97 -1.80
N TRP A 586 1.17 -6.88 -0.84
CA TRP A 586 0.60 -8.23 -0.91
C TRP A 586 -0.93 -8.23 -1.05
N MET A 587 -1.60 -7.24 -0.44
CA MET A 587 -3.05 -7.07 -0.51
C MET A 587 -3.50 -6.02 -1.54
N HIS A 588 -2.60 -5.43 -2.32
CA HIS A 588 -2.91 -4.39 -3.31
C HIS A 588 -3.70 -3.19 -2.73
N LEU A 589 -3.32 -2.72 -1.53
CA LEU A 589 -4.07 -1.66 -0.84
C LEU A 589 -4.03 -0.29 -1.54
N ASP A 590 -3.09 -0.08 -2.47
CA ASP A 590 -3.01 1.07 -3.36
C ASP A 590 -4.21 1.13 -4.32
N ARG A 591 -4.74 -0.02 -4.76
CA ARG A 591 -5.94 -0.10 -5.62
C ARG A 591 -7.15 0.57 -4.97
N LEU A 592 -7.18 0.69 -3.64
CA LEU A 592 -8.27 1.35 -2.93
C LEU A 592 -8.43 2.83 -3.31
N ASP A 593 -7.36 3.51 -3.69
CA ASP A 593 -7.39 4.92 -4.14
C ASP A 593 -8.02 5.04 -5.54
N GLY A 594 -7.91 3.99 -6.36
CA GLY A 594 -8.40 3.93 -7.73
C GLY A 594 -9.76 3.23 -7.93
N THR A 595 -10.42 2.73 -6.89
CA THR A 595 -11.65 1.92 -7.01
C THR A 595 -12.84 2.62 -7.65
N GLY A 596 -12.78 3.93 -7.86
CA GLY A 596 -13.92 4.71 -8.35
C GLY A 596 -15.13 4.69 -7.41
N LEU A 597 -14.96 4.16 -6.19
CA LEU A 597 -16.00 4.19 -5.17
C LEU A 597 -16.44 5.63 -4.93
N SER A 598 -17.63 5.93 -5.37
CA SER A 598 -18.20 7.25 -5.24
C SER A 598 -18.96 7.36 -3.92
N SER A 599 -18.64 8.36 -3.14
CA SER A 599 -19.46 8.74 -1.96
C SER A 599 -20.90 9.06 -2.33
N ARG A 600 -21.19 9.24 -3.61
CA ARG A 600 -22.55 9.33 -4.13
C ARG A 600 -23.36 8.07 -3.84
N PHE A 601 -22.73 6.89 -3.91
CA PHE A 601 -23.36 5.60 -3.62
C PHE A 601 -23.07 5.13 -2.20
N HIS A 602 -21.89 5.49 -1.71
CA HIS A 602 -21.36 5.05 -0.42
C HIS A 602 -21.01 6.29 0.42
N LEU A 603 -22.02 6.92 1.02
CA LEU A 603 -21.86 8.14 1.82
C LEU A 603 -20.85 8.01 2.96
N HIS A 604 -20.50 6.79 3.32
CA HIS A 604 -19.59 6.44 4.41
C HIS A 604 -18.16 6.11 3.95
N PHE A 605 -17.91 6.13 2.65
CA PHE A 605 -16.58 5.98 2.10
C PHE A 605 -15.86 7.33 2.19
N THR A 606 -15.42 7.65 3.40
CA THR A 606 -14.77 8.90 3.79
C THR A 606 -13.25 8.71 3.85
N ASP A 607 -12.49 9.80 3.84
CA ASP A 607 -11.04 9.75 3.98
C ASP A 607 -10.62 9.05 5.29
N ALA A 608 -11.36 9.29 6.38
CA ALA A 608 -11.15 8.60 7.65
C ALA A 608 -11.38 7.09 7.54
N TYR A 609 -12.43 6.69 6.83
CA TYR A 609 -12.74 5.29 6.62
C TYR A 609 -11.69 4.60 5.74
N ILE A 610 -11.28 5.24 4.65
CA ILE A 610 -10.23 4.74 3.75
C ILE A 610 -8.91 4.55 4.52
N HIS A 611 -8.50 5.57 5.28
CA HIS A 611 -7.29 5.51 6.09
C HIS A 611 -7.33 4.36 7.11
N SER A 612 -8.47 4.22 7.82
CA SER A 612 -8.65 3.14 8.78
C SER A 612 -8.67 1.76 8.11
N SER A 613 -9.34 1.64 6.95
CA SER A 613 -9.43 0.39 6.20
C SER A 613 -8.07 -0.07 5.67
N LYS A 614 -7.22 0.84 5.19
CA LYS A 614 -5.84 0.49 4.77
C LYS A 614 -4.97 0.05 5.95
N ARG A 615 -5.23 0.59 7.13
CA ARG A 615 -4.47 0.26 8.32
C ARG A 615 -4.87 -1.08 8.95
N GLU A 616 -6.12 -1.50 8.82
CA GLU A 616 -6.67 -2.71 9.41
C GLU A 616 -5.84 -3.98 9.11
N PRO A 617 -5.54 -4.33 7.85
CA PRO A 617 -4.78 -5.54 7.55
C PRO A 617 -3.34 -5.48 8.06
N VAL A 618 -2.74 -4.31 8.13
CA VAL A 618 -1.39 -4.11 8.69
C VAL A 618 -1.40 -4.43 10.19
N GLU A 619 -2.34 -3.90 10.93
CA GLU A 619 -2.47 -4.13 12.37
C GLU A 619 -2.91 -5.57 12.69
N PHE A 620 -3.72 -6.16 11.81
CA PHE A 620 -4.09 -7.56 11.89
C PHE A 620 -2.86 -8.47 11.73
N PHE A 621 -2.04 -8.23 10.72
CA PHE A 621 -0.79 -8.97 10.51
C PHE A 621 0.19 -8.82 11.70
N LYS A 622 0.33 -7.61 12.24
CA LYS A 622 1.11 -7.39 13.47
C LYS A 622 0.58 -8.20 14.64
N THR A 623 -0.74 -8.32 14.76
CA THR A 623 -1.38 -9.14 15.81
C THR A 623 -1.06 -10.61 15.62
N LEU A 624 -1.09 -11.12 14.37
CA LEU A 624 -0.70 -12.50 14.05
C LEU A 624 0.78 -12.77 14.39
N LEU A 625 1.67 -11.87 13.99
CA LEU A 625 3.11 -11.96 14.28
C LEU A 625 3.39 -11.94 15.78
N LYS A 626 2.82 -10.96 16.49
CA LYS A 626 3.02 -10.83 17.95
C LYS A 626 2.51 -12.03 18.73
N GLY A 627 1.35 -12.54 18.37
CA GLY A 627 0.74 -13.72 19.00
C GLY A 627 1.29 -15.04 18.48
N ASN A 628 2.13 -15.03 17.44
CA ASN A 628 2.56 -16.21 16.69
C ASN A 628 1.36 -17.12 16.35
N LEU A 629 0.30 -16.53 15.78
CA LEU A 629 -0.94 -17.23 15.48
C LEU A 629 -0.82 -18.03 14.18
N PRO A 630 -1.60 -19.12 14.01
CA PRO A 630 -1.61 -19.90 12.79
C PRO A 630 -2.04 -19.11 11.56
N ALA A 631 -1.49 -19.43 10.39
CA ALA A 631 -1.78 -18.76 9.12
C ALA A 631 -3.25 -18.90 8.67
N ASN A 632 -3.96 -19.93 9.13
CA ASN A 632 -5.39 -20.09 8.85
C ASN A 632 -6.26 -18.94 9.39
N ASN A 633 -5.75 -18.13 10.36
CA ASN A 633 -6.39 -16.89 10.76
C ASN A 633 -6.49 -15.87 9.62
N LEU A 634 -5.71 -16.02 8.55
CA LEU A 634 -5.85 -15.19 7.34
C LEU A 634 -7.17 -15.48 6.60
N ILE A 635 -7.71 -16.70 6.74
CA ILE A 635 -9.02 -17.08 6.18
C ILE A 635 -10.13 -16.75 7.18
N ASP A 636 -9.98 -17.25 8.40
CA ASP A 636 -10.97 -17.08 9.47
C ASP A 636 -10.30 -16.93 10.81
N SER A 637 -10.68 -15.91 11.55
CA SER A 637 -10.19 -15.63 12.89
C SER A 637 -11.36 -15.31 13.81
N ASP A 638 -11.24 -15.68 15.07
CA ASP A 638 -12.19 -15.37 16.14
C ASP A 638 -12.06 -13.91 16.64
N PHE A 639 -11.36 -13.07 15.91
CA PHE A 639 -11.13 -11.67 16.24
C PHE A 639 -10.97 -10.82 14.99
N VAL A 640 -11.12 -9.49 15.15
CA VAL A 640 -10.69 -8.45 14.25
C VAL A 640 -9.70 -7.52 14.94
N THR A 641 -8.90 -6.80 14.17
CA THR A 641 -8.02 -5.76 14.72
C THR A 641 -8.47 -4.40 14.16
N VAL A 642 -9.20 -3.65 14.98
CA VAL A 642 -9.93 -2.45 14.54
C VAL A 642 -9.69 -1.25 15.44
N ASN A 643 -9.84 -0.05 14.90
CA ASN A 643 -10.05 1.16 15.68
C ASN A 643 -11.55 1.40 15.91
N GLY A 644 -11.91 2.38 16.73
CA GLY A 644 -13.30 2.66 17.06
C GLY A 644 -14.17 2.99 15.84
N LEU A 645 -13.60 3.60 14.79
CA LEU A 645 -14.31 3.88 13.55
C LEU A 645 -14.74 2.60 12.81
N LEU A 646 -13.83 1.65 12.64
CA LEU A 646 -14.13 0.36 12.04
C LEU A 646 -15.00 -0.51 12.96
N ALA A 647 -14.75 -0.48 14.26
CA ALA A 647 -15.58 -1.18 15.25
C ALA A 647 -17.04 -0.73 15.15
N ALA A 648 -17.29 0.57 15.04
CA ALA A 648 -18.63 1.12 14.84
C ALA A 648 -19.27 0.66 13.52
N LYS A 649 -18.48 0.57 12.43
CA LYS A 649 -18.96 0.06 11.15
C LYS A 649 -19.25 -1.45 11.16
N TYR A 650 -18.54 -2.16 11.99
CA TYR A 650 -18.69 -3.61 12.14
C TYR A 650 -19.74 -4.03 13.19
N GLY A 651 -20.38 -3.04 13.85
CA GLY A 651 -21.36 -3.30 14.92
C GLY A 651 -20.71 -3.71 16.24
N LEU A 652 -19.47 -3.30 16.48
CA LEU A 652 -18.65 -3.66 17.65
C LEU A 652 -18.38 -2.46 18.58
N SER A 653 -19.10 -1.35 18.44
CA SER A 653 -18.87 -0.11 19.23
C SER A 653 -19.00 -0.33 20.74
N ASP A 654 -19.87 -1.27 21.16
CA ASP A 654 -20.04 -1.60 22.57
C ASP A 654 -18.82 -2.31 23.17
N GLN A 655 -18.00 -2.93 22.33
CA GLN A 655 -16.78 -3.62 22.74
C GLN A 655 -15.56 -2.70 22.64
N TYR A 656 -15.50 -1.84 21.63
CA TYR A 656 -14.37 -0.95 21.42
C TYR A 656 -14.76 0.32 20.66
N SER A 657 -14.26 1.46 21.15
CA SER A 657 -14.48 2.78 20.54
C SER A 657 -13.22 3.69 20.56
N GLY A 658 -12.06 3.13 20.93
CA GLY A 658 -10.80 3.89 21.05
C GLY A 658 -10.18 4.26 19.69
N ASP A 659 -9.22 5.21 19.70
CA ASP A 659 -8.55 5.70 18.48
C ASP A 659 -7.54 4.72 17.90
N GLY A 660 -6.82 4.00 18.76
CA GLY A 660 -5.83 3.01 18.35
C GLY A 660 -6.47 1.75 17.80
N PHE A 661 -5.67 0.95 17.11
CA PHE A 661 -6.11 -0.37 16.70
C PHE A 661 -5.94 -1.38 17.85
N GLN A 662 -6.97 -2.18 18.06
CA GLN A 662 -7.00 -3.20 19.11
C GLN A 662 -7.62 -4.48 18.58
N LYS A 663 -7.12 -5.61 19.10
CA LYS A 663 -7.77 -6.92 18.91
C LYS A 663 -9.12 -6.91 19.64
N VAL A 664 -10.20 -7.16 18.91
CA VAL A 664 -11.57 -7.29 19.41
C VAL A 664 -12.07 -8.68 19.07
N ASN A 665 -12.51 -9.44 20.07
CA ASN A 665 -13.00 -10.79 19.86
C ASN A 665 -14.38 -10.77 19.20
N LEU A 666 -14.61 -11.74 18.32
CA LEU A 666 -15.87 -11.92 17.61
C LEU A 666 -16.74 -12.97 18.29
N GLY A 667 -18.04 -12.81 18.20
CA GLY A 667 -18.96 -13.89 18.58
C GLY A 667 -18.90 -15.06 17.59
N ALA A 668 -19.29 -16.26 18.03
CA ALA A 668 -19.22 -17.48 17.23
C ALA A 668 -19.97 -17.39 15.89
N ASP A 669 -21.06 -16.61 15.85
CA ASP A 669 -21.88 -16.45 14.65
C ASP A 669 -21.48 -15.20 13.82
N SER A 670 -20.34 -14.58 14.12
CA SER A 670 -19.88 -13.42 13.37
C SER A 670 -19.47 -13.79 11.95
N PRO A 671 -20.01 -13.12 10.92
CA PRO A 671 -19.57 -13.36 9.55
C PRO A 671 -18.14 -12.82 9.28
N ARG A 672 -17.60 -12.03 10.23
CA ARG A 672 -16.26 -11.45 10.10
C ARG A 672 -15.19 -12.38 10.60
N GLY A 673 -13.95 -12.01 10.36
CA GLY A 673 -12.74 -12.77 10.66
C GLY A 673 -11.95 -13.06 9.39
N GLY A 674 -10.63 -12.99 9.49
CA GLY A 674 -9.73 -13.15 8.36
C GLY A 674 -9.66 -11.93 7.42
N LEU A 675 -8.74 -11.98 6.43
CA LEU A 675 -8.48 -10.88 5.51
C LEU A 675 -9.64 -10.57 4.57
N MET A 676 -10.29 -11.61 4.03
CA MET A 676 -11.33 -11.44 2.99
C MET A 676 -12.58 -10.72 3.48
N THR A 677 -12.77 -10.57 4.79
CA THR A 677 -13.91 -9.83 5.37
C THR A 677 -13.53 -8.44 5.88
N GLN A 678 -12.29 -8.02 5.69
CA GLN A 678 -11.83 -6.68 6.05
C GLN A 678 -12.30 -5.63 5.05
N ALA A 679 -12.51 -4.41 5.55
CA ALA A 679 -13.07 -3.32 4.75
C ALA A 679 -12.26 -3.00 3.48
N ALA A 680 -10.93 -2.98 3.56
CA ALA A 680 -10.08 -2.69 2.39
C ALA A 680 -10.21 -3.77 1.31
N PHE A 681 -10.14 -5.05 1.69
CA PHE A 681 -10.27 -6.19 0.77
C PHE A 681 -11.61 -6.13 0.01
N LEU A 682 -12.70 -5.93 0.75
CA LEU A 682 -14.04 -5.87 0.17
C LEU A 682 -14.25 -4.65 -0.72
N ALA A 683 -13.63 -3.52 -0.38
CA ALA A 683 -13.72 -2.29 -1.16
C ALA A 683 -12.90 -2.34 -2.46
N ILE A 684 -11.73 -2.95 -2.45
CA ILE A 684 -10.93 -3.21 -3.67
C ILE A 684 -11.73 -4.10 -4.63
N GLY A 685 -12.47 -5.08 -4.11
CA GLY A 685 -13.34 -5.97 -4.87
C GLY A 685 -14.64 -5.34 -5.35
N THR A 686 -14.62 -4.09 -5.85
CA THR A 686 -15.81 -3.36 -6.32
C THR A 686 -15.60 -2.69 -7.68
N MET A 687 -16.70 -2.37 -8.34
CA MET A 687 -16.75 -1.61 -9.59
C MET A 687 -17.48 -0.29 -9.36
N GLY A 688 -16.93 0.56 -8.52
CA GLY A 688 -17.40 1.92 -8.25
C GLY A 688 -18.78 2.05 -7.60
N ASN A 689 -19.82 1.50 -8.19
CA ASN A 689 -21.20 1.62 -7.72
C ASN A 689 -21.76 0.35 -7.08
N ARG A 690 -21.14 -0.80 -7.31
CA ARG A 690 -21.56 -2.10 -6.76
C ARG A 690 -20.37 -3.04 -6.53
N THR A 691 -20.63 -4.10 -5.81
CA THR A 691 -19.72 -5.21 -5.58
C THR A 691 -19.44 -6.00 -6.86
N SER A 692 -18.27 -6.62 -6.93
CA SER A 692 -17.88 -7.49 -8.04
C SER A 692 -17.40 -8.84 -7.49
N PRO A 693 -18.24 -9.89 -7.59
CA PRO A 693 -17.80 -11.24 -7.23
C PRO A 693 -16.56 -11.67 -8.00
N VAL A 694 -16.49 -11.32 -9.27
CA VAL A 694 -15.34 -11.60 -10.13
C VAL A 694 -14.04 -11.11 -9.52
N ILE A 695 -13.98 -9.82 -9.16
CA ILE A 695 -12.77 -9.23 -8.56
C ILE A 695 -12.52 -9.81 -7.16
N ARG A 696 -13.57 -9.96 -6.34
CA ARG A 696 -13.42 -10.54 -4.98
C ARG A 696 -12.90 -11.96 -5.02
N GLY A 697 -13.44 -12.78 -5.91
CA GLY A 697 -13.00 -14.18 -6.09
C GLY A 697 -11.57 -14.27 -6.61
N ALA A 698 -11.21 -13.43 -7.58
CA ALA A 698 -9.85 -13.32 -8.09
C ALA A 698 -8.85 -12.91 -6.98
N LEU A 699 -9.20 -11.93 -6.15
CA LEU A 699 -8.37 -11.51 -5.01
C LEU A 699 -8.18 -12.64 -3.97
N VAL A 700 -9.21 -13.43 -3.69
CA VAL A 700 -9.05 -14.58 -2.78
C VAL A 700 -8.07 -15.60 -3.37
N LYS A 701 -8.19 -15.93 -4.65
CA LYS A 701 -7.25 -16.83 -5.31
C LYS A 701 -5.83 -16.27 -5.36
N GLU A 702 -5.67 -15.02 -5.70
CA GLU A 702 -4.37 -14.36 -5.78
C GLU A 702 -3.69 -14.25 -4.41
N ILE A 703 -4.38 -13.69 -3.42
CA ILE A 703 -3.77 -13.33 -2.12
C ILE A 703 -3.69 -14.53 -1.19
N LEU A 704 -4.79 -15.30 -1.04
CA LEU A 704 -4.84 -16.38 -0.06
C LEU A 704 -4.39 -17.73 -0.61
N LEU A 705 -4.60 -17.98 -1.91
CA LEU A 705 -4.32 -19.28 -2.51
C LEU A 705 -3.09 -19.28 -3.45
N ASN A 706 -2.47 -18.12 -3.68
CA ASN A 706 -1.34 -17.97 -4.61
C ASN A 706 -1.61 -18.59 -6.00
N ASP A 707 -2.83 -18.47 -6.47
CA ASP A 707 -3.32 -19.00 -7.74
C ASP A 707 -4.11 -17.92 -8.49
N PRO A 708 -3.42 -16.85 -8.96
CA PRO A 708 -4.05 -15.73 -9.63
C PRO A 708 -4.71 -16.21 -10.94
N PRO A 709 -5.94 -15.75 -11.23
CA PRO A 709 -6.53 -16.01 -12.54
C PRO A 709 -5.67 -15.41 -13.66
N PRO A 710 -5.60 -16.04 -14.82
CA PRO A 710 -4.89 -15.46 -15.97
C PRO A 710 -5.53 -14.13 -16.37
N PRO A 711 -4.76 -13.20 -16.96
CA PRO A 711 -5.28 -11.94 -17.44
C PRO A 711 -6.40 -12.18 -18.46
N PRO A 712 -7.43 -11.30 -18.49
CA PRO A 712 -8.52 -11.46 -19.46
C PRO A 712 -7.98 -11.35 -20.89
N PRO A 713 -8.47 -12.14 -21.83
CA PRO A 713 -8.10 -12.00 -23.24
C PRO A 713 -8.36 -10.58 -23.76
N PRO A 714 -7.59 -10.08 -24.72
CA PRO A 714 -7.85 -8.78 -25.32
C PRO A 714 -9.25 -8.75 -25.96
N ASN A 715 -9.98 -7.66 -25.80
CA ASN A 715 -11.33 -7.43 -26.37
C ASN A 715 -12.47 -8.23 -25.73
N VAL A 716 -12.39 -8.62 -24.48
CA VAL A 716 -13.56 -9.16 -23.77
C VAL A 716 -14.60 -8.04 -23.60
N PRO A 717 -15.82 -8.22 -24.12
CA PRO A 717 -16.86 -7.22 -23.93
C PRO A 717 -17.24 -7.13 -22.46
N GLU A 718 -17.43 -5.90 -21.97
CA GLU A 718 -17.97 -5.68 -20.63
C GLU A 718 -19.27 -6.45 -20.42
N LEU A 719 -19.49 -6.92 -19.19
CA LEU A 719 -20.76 -7.48 -18.72
C LEU A 719 -21.86 -6.41 -18.80
N ILE A 720 -22.49 -6.32 -19.97
CA ILE A 720 -23.64 -5.43 -20.16
C ILE A 720 -24.90 -6.25 -19.85
N ALA A 721 -25.68 -5.77 -18.89
CA ALA A 721 -27.02 -6.29 -18.65
C ALA A 721 -27.82 -6.25 -19.96
N SER A 722 -28.45 -7.37 -20.33
CA SER A 722 -29.31 -7.38 -21.50
C SER A 722 -30.49 -6.42 -21.31
N SER A 723 -30.96 -5.83 -22.38
CA SER A 723 -32.14 -4.94 -22.35
C SER A 723 -33.42 -5.61 -21.83
N ALA A 724 -33.41 -6.95 -21.72
CA ALA A 724 -34.56 -7.73 -21.25
C ALA A 724 -34.77 -7.68 -19.71
N GLU A 725 -33.67 -7.53 -18.92
CA GLU A 725 -33.75 -7.39 -17.44
C GLU A 725 -33.07 -6.10 -17.04
N PRO A 726 -33.83 -5.00 -16.81
CA PRO A 726 -33.23 -3.70 -16.53
C PRO A 726 -32.62 -3.56 -15.12
N PHE A 727 -32.81 -4.55 -14.25
CA PHE A 727 -32.34 -4.55 -12.87
C PHE A 727 -31.82 -5.94 -12.45
N PRO A 728 -30.82 -6.52 -13.13
CA PRO A 728 -30.33 -7.82 -12.73
C PRO A 728 -29.63 -7.74 -11.37
N SER A 729 -29.82 -8.74 -10.52
CA SER A 729 -29.04 -8.92 -9.31
C SER A 729 -27.57 -9.22 -9.66
N VAL A 730 -26.67 -9.13 -8.67
CA VAL A 730 -25.27 -9.53 -8.88
C VAL A 730 -25.17 -11.01 -9.27
N ARG A 731 -26.00 -11.87 -8.66
CA ARG A 731 -26.11 -13.29 -9.01
C ARG A 731 -26.51 -13.48 -10.48
N ASP A 732 -27.60 -12.80 -10.92
CA ASP A 732 -28.06 -12.90 -12.31
C ASP A 732 -26.99 -12.53 -13.33
N LEU A 733 -26.15 -11.53 -13.00
CA LEU A 733 -25.04 -11.12 -13.86
C LEU A 733 -23.96 -12.17 -13.96
N VAL A 734 -23.59 -12.80 -12.84
CA VAL A 734 -22.59 -13.87 -12.82
C VAL A 734 -23.12 -15.09 -13.59
N ASP A 735 -24.37 -15.48 -13.35
CA ASP A 735 -24.99 -16.62 -14.05
C ASP A 735 -25.09 -16.36 -15.56
N LEU A 736 -25.44 -15.12 -15.97
CA LEU A 736 -25.46 -14.74 -17.39
C LEU A 736 -24.05 -14.79 -18.02
N HIS A 737 -23.05 -14.36 -17.28
CA HIS A 737 -21.66 -14.40 -17.76
C HIS A 737 -21.19 -15.82 -17.98
N GLN A 738 -21.51 -16.72 -17.08
CA GLN A 738 -21.13 -18.14 -17.15
C GLN A 738 -21.93 -18.95 -18.18
N GLN A 739 -23.01 -18.42 -18.74
CA GLN A 739 -23.71 -19.08 -19.86
C GLN A 739 -22.85 -19.13 -21.13
N LYS A 740 -21.89 -18.24 -21.31
CA LYS A 740 -20.96 -18.29 -22.43
C LYS A 740 -19.82 -19.23 -22.07
N ALA A 741 -19.68 -20.33 -22.83
CA ALA A 741 -18.69 -21.36 -22.58
C ALA A 741 -17.25 -20.81 -22.49
N GLN A 742 -16.91 -19.82 -23.32
CA GLN A 742 -15.62 -19.16 -23.31
C GLN A 742 -15.33 -18.43 -21.98
N CYS A 743 -16.33 -17.76 -21.41
CA CYS A 743 -16.19 -17.07 -20.12
C CYS A 743 -16.22 -18.06 -18.97
N ALA A 744 -17.13 -19.03 -19.00
CA ALA A 744 -17.33 -20.02 -17.95
C ALA A 744 -16.06 -20.82 -17.61
N SER A 745 -15.20 -21.08 -18.60
CA SER A 745 -14.00 -21.89 -18.39
C SER A 745 -13.01 -21.29 -17.37
N CYS A 746 -12.92 -19.97 -17.32
CA CYS A 746 -12.08 -19.26 -16.33
C CYS A 746 -12.91 -18.85 -15.11
N HIS A 747 -14.08 -18.25 -15.32
CA HIS A 747 -14.89 -17.62 -14.28
C HIS A 747 -15.51 -18.61 -13.28
N ALA A 748 -15.77 -19.84 -13.68
CA ALA A 748 -16.23 -20.89 -12.75
C ALA A 748 -15.22 -21.19 -11.63
N ARG A 749 -13.96 -20.80 -11.80
CA ARG A 749 -12.90 -21.05 -10.81
C ARG A 749 -12.90 -20.06 -9.64
N PHE A 750 -13.46 -18.87 -9.80
CA PHE A 750 -13.37 -17.82 -8.78
C PHE A 750 -14.65 -17.00 -8.55
N ASP A 751 -15.58 -16.91 -9.50
CA ASP A 751 -16.80 -16.10 -9.35
C ASP A 751 -17.62 -16.53 -8.14
N PHE A 752 -17.77 -17.84 -7.92
CA PHE A 752 -18.53 -18.36 -6.78
C PHE A 752 -17.86 -18.05 -5.45
N ILE A 753 -16.52 -18.01 -5.40
CA ILE A 753 -15.79 -17.58 -4.20
C ILE A 753 -16.18 -16.14 -3.86
N GLY A 754 -16.22 -15.27 -4.87
CA GLY A 754 -16.62 -13.87 -4.67
C GLY A 754 -18.09 -13.71 -4.32
N LEU A 755 -18.99 -14.54 -4.85
CA LEU A 755 -20.40 -14.57 -4.46
C LEU A 755 -20.57 -14.89 -2.98
N GLY A 756 -19.74 -15.74 -2.40
CA GLY A 756 -19.72 -16.04 -0.96
C GLY A 756 -19.49 -14.80 -0.07
N LEU A 757 -18.98 -13.70 -0.66
CA LEU A 757 -18.75 -12.43 0.04
C LEU A 757 -19.81 -11.36 -0.23
N GLU A 758 -20.89 -11.67 -0.97
CA GLU A 758 -21.88 -10.66 -1.38
C GLU A 758 -22.79 -10.13 -0.26
N ASN A 759 -22.84 -10.81 0.88
CA ASN A 759 -23.43 -10.23 2.08
C ASN A 759 -22.66 -9.02 2.64
N PHE A 760 -21.46 -8.75 2.13
CA PHE A 760 -20.77 -7.50 2.40
C PHE A 760 -20.93 -6.53 1.21
N ASP A 761 -21.41 -5.33 1.49
CA ASP A 761 -21.53 -4.29 0.47
C ASP A 761 -20.15 -3.80 -0.04
N ALA A 762 -20.15 -2.80 -0.90
CA ALA A 762 -18.93 -2.26 -1.52
C ALA A 762 -17.93 -1.61 -0.54
N ILE A 763 -18.36 -1.30 0.67
CA ILE A 763 -17.51 -0.76 1.74
C ILE A 763 -17.40 -1.71 2.94
N GLY A 764 -17.77 -2.96 2.75
CA GLY A 764 -17.63 -3.99 3.77
C GLY A 764 -18.70 -3.99 4.88
N VAL A 765 -19.80 -3.28 4.73
CA VAL A 765 -20.92 -3.34 5.68
C VAL A 765 -21.81 -4.53 5.35
N TRP A 766 -22.24 -5.26 6.37
CA TRP A 766 -23.12 -6.42 6.22
C TRP A 766 -24.48 -6.05 5.67
N ARG A 767 -25.01 -6.83 4.72
CA ARG A 767 -26.33 -6.67 4.11
C ARG A 767 -26.98 -8.02 3.86
N GLU A 768 -28.29 -8.11 4.08
CA GLU A 768 -29.10 -9.26 3.69
C GLU A 768 -29.75 -9.08 2.33
N LYS A 769 -29.83 -7.84 1.87
CA LYS A 769 -30.46 -7.47 0.59
C LYS A 769 -29.56 -6.49 -0.18
N GLU A 770 -29.47 -6.71 -1.48
CA GLU A 770 -28.81 -5.77 -2.37
C GLU A 770 -29.83 -4.82 -3.01
N LEU A 771 -29.41 -3.55 -3.14
CA LEU A 771 -30.22 -2.51 -3.80
C LEU A 771 -29.66 -2.26 -5.19
N VAL A 772 -30.40 -2.67 -6.21
CA VAL A 772 -30.05 -2.46 -7.62
C VAL A 772 -30.73 -1.22 -8.16
N THR A 773 -29.94 -0.37 -8.81
CA THR A 773 -30.41 0.87 -9.45
C THR A 773 -30.17 0.81 -10.95
N HIS A 774 -31.09 1.28 -11.78
CA HIS A 774 -30.96 1.28 -13.23
C HIS A 774 -29.76 2.12 -13.71
N VAL A 775 -28.89 1.53 -14.53
CA VAL A 775 -27.61 2.13 -14.92
C VAL A 775 -27.77 3.31 -15.88
N GLU A 776 -28.73 3.25 -16.83
CA GLU A 776 -28.87 4.29 -17.86
C GLU A 776 -29.31 5.66 -17.35
N HIS A 777 -29.90 5.73 -16.16
CA HIS A 777 -30.40 6.98 -15.60
C HIS A 777 -29.47 7.66 -14.59
N PHE A 778 -28.24 7.17 -14.45
CA PHE A 778 -27.26 7.71 -13.53
C PHE A 778 -26.95 9.21 -13.77
N HIS A 779 -26.94 9.64 -15.01
CA HIS A 779 -26.79 11.07 -15.38
C HIS A 779 -28.08 11.88 -15.21
N GLN A 780 -29.22 11.23 -15.04
CA GLN A 780 -30.55 11.85 -14.90
C GLN A 780 -31.10 11.79 -13.46
N LEU A 781 -30.30 11.52 -12.45
CA LEU A 781 -30.72 11.46 -11.02
C LEU A 781 -31.28 12.78 -10.45
N LYS A 782 -31.83 13.62 -11.29
CA LYS A 782 -32.76 14.70 -10.86
C LYS A 782 -34.09 14.17 -10.36
N ASN A 783 -34.39 12.87 -10.51
CA ASN A 783 -35.65 12.29 -10.12
C ASN A 783 -35.48 11.39 -8.88
N PRO A 784 -35.99 11.77 -7.71
CA PRO A 784 -35.98 10.95 -6.50
C PRO A 784 -36.77 9.63 -6.66
N ARG A 785 -37.47 9.46 -7.77
CA ARG A 785 -38.22 8.23 -8.11
C ARG A 785 -37.45 7.27 -9.05
N ALA A 786 -36.11 7.32 -9.07
CA ALA A 786 -35.35 6.32 -9.81
C ALA A 786 -35.81 4.91 -9.39
N LYS A 787 -36.26 4.11 -10.35
CA LYS A 787 -36.73 2.75 -10.09
C LYS A 787 -35.58 1.97 -9.45
N ARG A 788 -35.85 1.41 -8.28
CA ARG A 788 -34.92 0.62 -7.50
C ARG A 788 -35.55 -0.72 -7.22
N LYS A 789 -34.78 -1.79 -7.29
CA LYS A 789 -35.22 -3.14 -6.94
C LYS A 789 -34.36 -3.68 -5.83
N LEU A 790 -34.98 -4.34 -4.86
CA LEU A 790 -34.31 -4.91 -3.71
C LEU A 790 -34.36 -6.42 -3.81
N TYR A 791 -33.21 -7.07 -3.80
CA TYR A 791 -33.09 -8.51 -3.88
C TYR A 791 -32.50 -9.09 -2.58
N PRO A 792 -32.93 -10.27 -2.13
CA PRO A 792 -32.19 -10.99 -1.13
C PRO A 792 -30.82 -11.37 -1.71
N VAL A 793 -29.79 -11.30 -0.89
CA VAL A 793 -28.46 -11.75 -1.30
C VAL A 793 -28.42 -13.27 -1.32
N ASP A 794 -28.01 -13.85 -2.45
CA ASP A 794 -27.67 -15.26 -2.57
C ASP A 794 -26.15 -15.42 -2.64
N ALA A 795 -25.55 -15.75 -1.49
CA ALA A 795 -24.13 -15.96 -1.33
C ALA A 795 -23.70 -17.43 -1.48
N SER A 796 -24.57 -18.29 -2.00
CA SER A 796 -24.24 -19.71 -2.19
C SER A 796 -23.28 -19.93 -3.37
N GLY A 797 -22.49 -20.97 -3.33
CA GLY A 797 -21.54 -21.29 -4.39
C GLY A 797 -20.92 -22.67 -4.26
N GLU A 798 -19.99 -22.96 -5.15
CA GLU A 798 -19.22 -24.20 -5.21
C GLU A 798 -17.76 -23.86 -5.52
N LEU A 799 -16.83 -24.42 -4.76
CA LEU A 799 -15.40 -24.31 -5.07
C LEU A 799 -15.00 -25.20 -6.26
N PRO A 800 -13.86 -24.94 -6.92
CA PRO A 800 -13.38 -25.78 -8.02
C PRO A 800 -13.28 -27.27 -7.67
N ASN A 801 -12.93 -27.60 -6.44
CA ASN A 801 -12.85 -28.97 -5.94
C ASN A 801 -14.23 -29.64 -5.71
N GLY A 802 -15.36 -28.92 -5.94
CA GLY A 802 -16.73 -29.46 -5.80
C GLY A 802 -17.34 -29.24 -4.42
N GLU A 803 -16.67 -28.59 -3.53
CA GLU A 803 -17.20 -28.28 -2.20
C GLU A 803 -18.21 -27.14 -2.25
N LYS A 804 -19.43 -27.39 -1.75
CA LYS A 804 -20.53 -26.42 -1.79
C LYS A 804 -20.63 -25.66 -0.50
N PHE A 805 -21.01 -24.41 -0.61
CA PHE A 805 -21.27 -23.53 0.55
C PHE A 805 -22.55 -22.71 0.34
N LYS A 806 -23.16 -22.23 1.42
CA LYS A 806 -24.40 -21.44 1.38
C LYS A 806 -24.16 -19.95 1.63
N ASP A 807 -23.09 -19.61 2.33
CA ASP A 807 -22.78 -18.29 2.82
C ASP A 807 -21.28 -18.15 3.12
N VAL A 808 -20.89 -17.02 3.67
CA VAL A 808 -19.50 -16.74 4.03
C VAL A 808 -18.91 -17.72 5.05
N HIS A 809 -19.74 -18.25 5.99
CA HIS A 809 -19.26 -19.23 6.95
C HIS A 809 -18.91 -20.55 6.26
N GLY A 810 -19.77 -21.01 5.36
CA GLY A 810 -19.50 -22.18 4.56
C GLY A 810 -18.29 -22.00 3.64
N LEU A 811 -18.14 -20.82 3.02
CA LEU A 811 -16.96 -20.47 2.22
C LEU A 811 -15.67 -20.55 3.04
N LYS A 812 -15.65 -19.89 4.23
CA LYS A 812 -14.48 -19.95 5.13
C LYS A 812 -14.14 -21.38 5.53
N ALA A 813 -15.15 -22.17 5.93
CA ALA A 813 -14.95 -23.57 6.30
C ALA A 813 -14.36 -24.42 5.17
N ALA A 814 -14.76 -24.15 3.92
CA ALA A 814 -14.22 -24.82 2.74
C ALA A 814 -12.75 -24.40 2.48
N LEU A 815 -12.46 -23.12 2.58
CA LEU A 815 -11.09 -22.59 2.40
C LEU A 815 -10.14 -23.02 3.53
N MET A 816 -10.62 -23.19 4.77
CA MET A 816 -9.83 -23.67 5.90
C MET A 816 -9.23 -25.06 5.66
N LYS A 817 -9.79 -25.87 4.77
CA LYS A 817 -9.23 -27.17 4.36
C LYS A 817 -7.97 -27.02 3.47
N GLN A 818 -7.69 -25.82 3.00
CA GLN A 818 -6.53 -25.47 2.16
C GLN A 818 -5.43 -24.76 2.97
N GLU A 819 -5.32 -25.03 4.27
CA GLU A 819 -4.40 -24.36 5.19
C GLU A 819 -2.95 -24.34 4.68
N ARG A 820 -2.48 -25.47 4.10
CA ARG A 820 -1.13 -25.57 3.51
C ARG A 820 -0.95 -24.57 2.37
N GLN A 821 -1.94 -24.42 1.52
CA GLN A 821 -1.86 -23.50 0.37
C GLN A 821 -1.84 -22.04 0.82
N VAL A 822 -2.61 -21.69 1.85
CA VAL A 822 -2.58 -20.34 2.46
C VAL A 822 -1.21 -20.06 3.10
N ALA A 823 -0.65 -21.03 3.79
CA ALA A 823 0.69 -20.93 4.36
C ALA A 823 1.76 -20.78 3.26
N ALA A 824 1.62 -21.51 2.15
CA ALA A 824 2.49 -21.40 0.98
C ALA A 824 2.40 -19.99 0.35
N SER A 825 1.19 -19.45 0.18
CA SER A 825 1.01 -18.09 -0.35
C SER A 825 1.73 -17.04 0.51
N LEU A 826 1.57 -17.12 1.84
CA LEU A 826 2.26 -16.21 2.75
C LEU A 826 3.78 -16.41 2.70
N PHE A 827 4.25 -17.67 2.71
CA PHE A 827 5.68 -17.99 2.67
C PHE A 827 6.34 -17.48 1.38
N GLU A 828 5.74 -17.76 0.23
CA GLU A 828 6.24 -17.32 -1.08
C GLU A 828 6.18 -15.80 -1.22
N GLY A 829 5.10 -15.16 -0.79
CA GLY A 829 5.00 -13.71 -0.76
C GLY A 829 6.10 -13.05 0.06
N LEU A 830 6.36 -13.58 1.28
CA LEU A 830 7.45 -13.11 2.13
C LEU A 830 8.82 -13.38 1.52
N LEU A 831 8.99 -14.52 0.88
CA LEU A 831 10.24 -14.89 0.20
C LEU A 831 10.53 -13.96 -0.98
N CYS A 832 9.55 -13.71 -1.87
CA CYS A 832 9.68 -12.75 -2.97
C CYS A 832 10.03 -11.35 -2.46
N TYR A 833 9.32 -10.88 -1.43
CA TYR A 833 9.58 -9.58 -0.82
C TYR A 833 10.99 -9.48 -0.21
N ALA A 834 11.46 -10.54 0.45
CA ALA A 834 12.77 -10.58 1.09
C ALA A 834 13.92 -10.71 0.10
N LEU A 835 13.74 -11.52 -0.96
CA LEU A 835 14.77 -11.78 -1.97
C LEU A 835 14.84 -10.69 -3.05
N GLY A 836 13.73 -9.97 -3.29
CA GLY A 836 13.63 -8.97 -4.37
C GLY A 836 13.56 -9.61 -5.76
N ARG A 837 13.03 -10.82 -5.85
CA ARG A 837 12.72 -11.55 -7.09
C ARG A 837 11.54 -12.49 -6.89
N ASP A 838 10.93 -12.90 -7.99
CA ASP A 838 9.91 -13.93 -7.95
C ASP A 838 10.51 -15.32 -7.64
N VAL A 839 9.66 -16.21 -7.13
CA VAL A 839 9.98 -17.62 -6.92
C VAL A 839 10.17 -18.30 -8.26
N SER A 840 11.23 -19.07 -8.39
CA SER A 840 11.52 -19.86 -9.58
C SER A 840 11.22 -21.36 -9.37
N PHE A 841 11.16 -22.11 -10.47
CA PHE A 841 10.99 -23.57 -10.43
C PHE A 841 12.02 -24.26 -9.52
N THR A 842 13.27 -23.79 -9.51
CA THR A 842 14.36 -24.35 -8.70
C THR A 842 14.23 -24.07 -7.20
N ASP A 843 13.42 -23.10 -6.79
CA ASP A 843 13.18 -22.76 -5.38
C ASP A 843 12.16 -23.70 -4.71
N ARG A 844 11.28 -24.32 -5.51
CA ARG A 844 10.15 -25.14 -5.03
C ARG A 844 10.55 -26.24 -4.04
N PRO A 845 11.63 -27.04 -4.25
CA PRO A 845 12.02 -28.06 -3.27
C PRO A 845 12.36 -27.48 -1.89
N ILE A 846 12.96 -26.29 -1.84
CA ILE A 846 13.30 -25.61 -0.60
C ILE A 846 12.04 -25.11 0.09
N ILE A 847 11.09 -24.56 -0.67
CA ILE A 847 9.79 -24.10 -0.19
C ILE A 847 8.99 -25.29 0.37
N GLU A 848 8.89 -26.39 -0.38
CA GLU A 848 8.19 -27.60 0.05
C GLU A 848 8.78 -28.18 1.33
N LYS A 849 10.10 -28.23 1.44
CA LYS A 849 10.79 -28.65 2.66
C LYS A 849 10.42 -27.75 3.84
N ALA A 850 10.43 -26.42 3.62
CA ALA A 850 10.08 -25.45 4.65
C ALA A 850 8.62 -25.60 5.10
N LEU A 851 7.69 -25.80 4.17
CA LEU A 851 6.28 -26.02 4.46
C LEU A 851 6.03 -27.31 5.23
N ASN A 852 6.74 -28.42 4.89
CA ASN A 852 6.66 -29.69 5.61
C ASN A 852 7.16 -29.59 7.06
N GLU A 853 8.14 -28.73 7.31
CA GLU A 853 8.63 -28.46 8.66
C GLU A 853 7.64 -27.60 9.46
N LEU A 854 7.05 -26.58 8.83
CA LEU A 854 6.07 -25.67 9.42
C LEU A 854 4.72 -26.34 9.71
N GLU A 855 4.35 -27.40 9.00
CA GLU A 855 3.12 -28.15 9.23
C GLU A 855 3.02 -28.65 10.68
N LYS A 856 4.13 -29.13 11.24
CA LYS A 856 4.20 -29.60 12.62
C LYS A 856 3.91 -28.50 13.64
N GLU A 857 4.13 -27.25 13.25
CA GLU A 857 3.92 -26.06 14.06
C GLU A 857 2.63 -25.31 13.65
N LYS A 858 1.75 -25.94 12.85
CA LYS A 858 0.48 -25.37 12.38
C LYS A 858 0.67 -24.06 11.63
N TYR A 859 1.72 -23.95 10.83
CA TYR A 859 2.00 -22.81 9.97
C TYR A 859 1.87 -21.44 10.69
N ARG A 860 2.51 -21.28 11.86
CA ARG A 860 2.42 -20.04 12.63
C ARG A 860 3.14 -18.90 11.90
N VAL A 861 2.51 -17.73 11.88
CA VAL A 861 2.94 -16.61 11.03
C VAL A 861 4.35 -16.11 11.34
N ARG A 862 4.74 -16.01 12.62
CA ARG A 862 6.11 -15.63 12.98
C ARG A 862 7.11 -16.71 12.59
N ASP A 863 6.76 -17.98 12.76
CA ASP A 863 7.62 -19.11 12.39
C ASP A 863 7.82 -19.18 10.87
N ILE A 864 6.81 -18.78 10.07
CA ILE A 864 6.94 -18.61 8.62
C ILE A 864 8.02 -17.56 8.31
N VAL A 865 7.99 -16.37 8.94
CA VAL A 865 9.01 -15.32 8.74
C VAL A 865 10.40 -15.84 9.12
N LEU A 866 10.53 -16.50 10.26
CA LEU A 866 11.80 -17.11 10.71
C LEU A 866 12.29 -18.17 9.73
N ARG A 867 11.39 -18.96 9.17
CA ARG A 867 11.74 -20.02 8.20
C ARG A 867 12.19 -19.44 6.86
N VAL A 868 11.60 -18.32 6.39
CA VAL A 868 12.08 -17.57 5.23
C VAL A 868 13.54 -17.17 5.43
N VAL A 869 13.87 -16.56 6.57
CA VAL A 869 15.25 -16.12 6.89
C VAL A 869 16.22 -17.30 7.03
N LEU A 870 15.77 -18.43 7.56
CA LEU A 870 16.60 -19.64 7.70
C LEU A 870 16.72 -20.48 6.43
N SER A 871 15.97 -20.16 5.39
CA SER A 871 16.07 -20.89 4.12
C SER A 871 17.43 -20.71 3.45
N ASP A 872 17.86 -21.70 2.73
CA ASP A 872 19.12 -21.60 1.95
C ASP A 872 19.01 -20.49 0.90
N LEU A 873 17.81 -20.22 0.38
CA LEU A 873 17.54 -19.12 -0.57
C LEU A 873 17.85 -17.74 0.03
N PHE A 874 17.57 -17.54 1.31
CA PHE A 874 17.84 -16.26 1.97
C PHE A 874 19.34 -16.02 2.20
N SER A 875 20.11 -17.06 2.40
CA SER A 875 21.57 -16.99 2.64
C SER A 875 22.41 -17.10 1.36
N GLN A 876 21.79 -17.28 0.19
CA GLN A 876 22.47 -17.39 -1.11
C GLN A 876 22.30 -16.12 -1.97
N SER A 877 23.28 -15.90 -2.89
CA SER A 877 23.26 -14.78 -3.85
C SER A 877 22.45 -15.11 -5.10
#